data_750b73f735eb1dbf8038ae10cd5a04ae
#
_entry.id   750b73f735eb1dbf8038ae10cd5a04ae
#
_cell.length_a   1.000
_cell.length_b   1.000
_cell.length_c   1.000
_cell.angle_alpha   90.00
_cell.angle_beta   90.00
_cell.angle_gamma   90.00
#
_symmetry.space_group_name_H-M   'P 1'
#
loop_
_entity.id
_entity.type
_entity.pdbx_description
1 polymer ?
#
loop_
_entity_poly.entity_id
_entity_poly.type
_entity_poly.pdbx_seq_one_letter_code
_entity_poly.pdbx_strand_id
1 'polypeptide(L)'
;MGCFTSNFKHQTSNSNGRHEVQDKYIVIKGARQHNLKNIDVKIPRDKLVVFTGLSGSGKSSLAFDTIYAEGQRRYVESLSAYARQFLGQMDKPDVDYIEGLSPAISIDQKTTSRNPRSTVGTVTEIYDYLRLLYARVGEAYCPKCGKPIRQQTIEQMADAVMALGEGEKVMVMAPVVDGRKGTHQKLLAKLVKDGYVRVRVDGEVYLLSDDIPLDKNKKHTIDVIIDRLVIKDSILTRLTDSLETAAKLADGIVHIFRMATKEVLTFSQHFACPDCHVSLPEIEPHLFSFNSPFGACPACSGIGSTMEVDARLVLPDRKKSFADGAVAALSSNPDSWFMRQLGGLLRPYGFTLDNCYDDLPEELQEKLMDGSDDLCVFEYENLRGQVKQFSTTFEGVLPMVRRRYREASSDMMRDQFGQFMTVKPCSTCHGTRLRHEALAIKIGGLNIAELTDLPVSDMIPFFDSLKLTEKQQLIGKQIFKEIKARLNFLQTVGLDYLTLSRTAGTLSGGEAQRIRLATQIGSGLVGVLYILDEPSIGLHQRDNDKLLEALKRLRDLGNTLIVVEHDEDTMRAADYIVDIGPAAGEHGGTIVAQGSAEDIMACSQSLTGQYLKGTKYIPVPKVRRLGSGNFLEIIGAAEHNLKHINVSIPIGTLTVVTGVSGSGKSTLVNEILYKGMAEAVYGTPHRPGKFKALKGVEYIDKIINIDQSPIGRTPRSNPATYTGVFDAIRQLYSQTAEAKVRGYKAGRFSFNIKGGRCEACKGDGIIRIEMNFLPDVYVPCEVCHGARYNRETLEVKYKGKNISDVLNMTVDDACQFFENIPRIVNKLKTLQQVGLGYIRLGQPATTLSGGEAQRVKLATELSKRSTGRTLYILDEPTTGLHTADIHKLMDVLQMLVDGGDTVVVIEHNLDVIKTADYLIDLGPEGGAGGGTVVATGTPEEICQVPASYTGKFLKPVLERTKALMAGEKGE
;
A
#
# COMPACT_ATOMS: atom_id res chain seq x y z
N MET A 1 -37.73 -45.02 -14.55
CA MET A 1 -38.72 -45.87 -13.83
C MET A 1 -38.66 -45.42 -12.37
N GLY A 2 -39.64 -44.88 -11.74
CA GLY A 2 -41.04 -44.69 -11.93
C GLY A 2 -41.52 -43.53 -11.08
N CYS A 3 -42.58 -42.95 -11.51
CA CYS A 3 -43.37 -41.88 -10.93
C CYS A 3 -43.70 -42.00 -9.45
N PHE A 4 -43.70 -40.85 -8.75
CA PHE A 4 -44.71 -40.57 -7.73
C PHE A 4 -45.18 -39.13 -7.90
N THR A 5 -46.32 -39.01 -8.55
CA THR A 5 -47.21 -37.84 -8.52
C THR A 5 -48.12 -38.00 -7.32
N SER A 6 -48.14 -37.04 -6.40
CA SER A 6 -49.32 -36.89 -5.49
C SER A 6 -49.67 -35.41 -5.40
N ASN A 7 -50.89 -35.17 -5.86
CA ASN A 7 -51.71 -33.97 -5.76
C ASN A 7 -51.74 -33.37 -4.34
N PHE A 8 -51.45 -32.07 -4.23
CA PHE A 8 -52.03 -31.23 -3.19
C PHE A 8 -52.84 -30.09 -3.85
N LYS A 9 -54.14 -30.18 -3.71
CA LYS A 9 -55.08 -29.12 -4.08
C LYS A 9 -55.06 -28.00 -3.04
N HIS A 10 -54.97 -26.80 -3.54
CA HIS A 10 -55.41 -25.51 -3.05
C HIS A 10 -56.05 -25.39 -1.67
N GLN A 11 -55.44 -24.66 -0.79
CA GLN A 11 -56.11 -23.66 0.04
C GLN A 11 -55.43 -22.31 -0.22
N THR A 12 -56.06 -21.47 -1.03
CA THR A 12 -55.77 -20.07 -1.22
C THR A 12 -56.32 -19.28 -0.06
N SER A 13 -55.47 -18.71 0.78
CA SER A 13 -55.86 -17.60 1.65
C SER A 13 -54.67 -16.69 1.90
N ASN A 14 -54.71 -15.49 1.35
CA ASN A 14 -54.07 -14.24 1.73
C ASN A 14 -52.57 -14.27 2.16
N SER A 15 -51.68 -14.93 1.40
CA SER A 15 -50.24 -14.82 1.61
C SER A 15 -49.52 -13.94 0.57
N ASN A 16 -50.18 -13.59 -0.54
CA ASN A 16 -49.55 -12.88 -1.65
C ASN A 16 -49.06 -11.46 -1.28
N GLY A 17 -49.72 -10.76 -0.37
CA GLY A 17 -49.29 -9.41 0.02
C GLY A 17 -48.07 -9.37 0.93
N ARG A 18 -47.79 -10.44 1.69
CA ARG A 18 -46.57 -10.51 2.54
C ARG A 18 -45.36 -10.93 1.75
N HIS A 19 -45.48 -11.82 0.77
CA HIS A 19 -44.34 -12.21 -0.08
C HIS A 19 -43.92 -11.11 -1.05
N GLU A 20 -44.84 -10.33 -1.64
CA GLU A 20 -44.48 -9.20 -2.52
C GLU A 20 -43.79 -8.05 -1.79
N VAL A 21 -44.08 -7.84 -0.51
CA VAL A 21 -43.40 -6.82 0.31
C VAL A 21 -41.99 -7.31 0.78
N GLN A 22 -41.85 -8.62 1.02
CA GLN A 22 -40.58 -9.22 1.45
C GLN A 22 -39.51 -9.22 0.34
N ASP A 23 -39.91 -9.35 -0.93
CA ASP A 23 -38.96 -9.37 -2.04
C ASP A 23 -38.39 -7.98 -2.41
N LYS A 24 -38.99 -6.89 -1.94
CA LYS A 24 -38.64 -5.51 -2.28
C LYS A 24 -37.73 -4.80 -1.25
N TYR A 25 -37.64 -5.32 -0.04
CA TYR A 25 -36.95 -4.65 1.06
C TYR A 25 -36.05 -5.60 1.86
N ILE A 26 -34.93 -5.07 2.34
CA ILE A 26 -34.21 -5.65 3.47
C ILE A 26 -34.85 -5.06 4.72
N VAL A 27 -35.40 -5.91 5.60
CA VAL A 27 -36.09 -5.49 6.83
C VAL A 27 -35.22 -5.86 8.02
N ILE A 28 -34.83 -4.88 8.80
CA ILE A 28 -34.03 -5.03 10.02
C ILE A 28 -34.89 -4.63 11.19
N LYS A 29 -34.93 -5.45 12.23
CA LYS A 29 -35.62 -5.13 13.48
C LYS A 29 -34.76 -5.36 14.69
N GLY A 30 -34.84 -4.41 15.61
CA GLY A 30 -34.18 -4.49 16.90
C GLY A 30 -32.67 -4.49 16.84
N ALA A 31 -32.03 -3.69 15.97
CA ALA A 31 -30.58 -3.60 15.91
C ALA A 31 -30.03 -2.81 17.12
N ARG A 32 -29.14 -3.46 17.90
CA ARG A 32 -28.56 -2.93 19.16
C ARG A 32 -27.02 -2.97 19.17
N GLN A 33 -26.40 -3.25 18.02
CA GLN A 33 -24.94 -3.37 17.94
C GLN A 33 -24.26 -2.05 18.33
N HIS A 34 -23.27 -2.10 19.23
CA HIS A 34 -22.52 -0.96 19.76
C HIS A 34 -23.41 0.16 20.35
N ASN A 35 -23.56 1.29 19.64
CA ASN A 35 -24.35 2.43 20.09
C ASN A 35 -25.78 2.48 19.51
N LEU A 36 -26.18 1.51 18.70
CA LEU A 36 -27.53 1.46 18.13
C LEU A 36 -28.60 1.22 19.21
N LYS A 37 -29.67 2.00 19.15
CA LYS A 37 -30.72 2.04 20.18
C LYS A 37 -31.96 1.28 19.75
N ASN A 38 -31.82 -0.04 19.53
CA ASN A 38 -32.94 -0.92 19.17
C ASN A 38 -33.72 -0.42 17.96
N ILE A 39 -32.98 -0.15 16.87
CA ILE A 39 -33.54 0.49 15.68
C ILE A 39 -34.18 -0.51 14.72
N ASP A 40 -35.30 -0.06 14.12
CA ASP A 40 -35.96 -0.74 13.01
C ASP A 40 -35.75 0.05 11.73
N VAL A 41 -35.32 -0.61 10.64
CA VAL A 41 -35.13 0.03 9.35
C VAL A 41 -35.54 -0.86 8.19
N LYS A 42 -36.10 -0.24 7.13
CA LYS A 42 -36.43 -0.89 5.87
C LYS A 42 -35.61 -0.28 4.75
N ILE A 43 -34.82 -1.08 4.07
CA ILE A 43 -33.91 -0.67 3.02
C ILE A 43 -34.43 -1.24 1.70
N PRO A 44 -34.70 -0.43 0.67
CA PRO A 44 -35.13 -0.93 -0.62
C PRO A 44 -34.01 -1.72 -1.31
N ARG A 45 -34.37 -2.86 -1.93
CA ARG A 45 -33.44 -3.67 -2.73
C ARG A 45 -33.27 -3.09 -4.13
N ASP A 46 -32.17 -3.46 -4.78
CA ASP A 46 -31.80 -3.06 -6.15
C ASP A 46 -31.73 -1.54 -6.30
N LYS A 47 -31.24 -0.86 -5.25
CA LYS A 47 -31.12 0.58 -5.13
C LYS A 47 -29.75 0.98 -4.60
N LEU A 48 -29.37 2.21 -4.91
CA LEU A 48 -28.24 2.88 -4.28
C LEU A 48 -28.74 3.57 -3.00
N VAL A 49 -28.37 3.01 -1.86
CA VAL A 49 -28.77 3.47 -0.52
C VAL A 49 -27.56 4.10 0.17
N VAL A 50 -27.72 5.33 0.67
CA VAL A 50 -26.67 6.02 1.40
C VAL A 50 -26.98 6.07 2.89
N PHE A 51 -26.04 5.63 3.73
CA PHE A 51 -26.06 5.84 5.18
C PHE A 51 -25.24 7.04 5.54
N THR A 52 -25.85 8.06 6.10
CA THR A 52 -25.21 9.31 6.48
C THR A 52 -25.46 9.68 7.94
N GLY A 53 -24.84 10.76 8.40
CA GLY A 53 -24.94 11.26 9.79
C GLY A 53 -23.57 11.60 10.37
N LEU A 54 -23.52 12.14 11.57
CA LEU A 54 -22.29 12.55 12.25
C LEU A 54 -21.27 11.41 12.41
N SER A 55 -19.98 11.74 12.52
CA SER A 55 -18.96 10.76 12.87
C SER A 55 -19.28 10.15 14.23
N GLY A 56 -19.23 8.79 14.33
CA GLY A 56 -19.60 8.08 15.56
C GLY A 56 -21.11 7.96 15.82
N SER A 57 -21.98 8.29 14.85
CA SER A 57 -23.46 8.17 15.02
C SER A 57 -23.97 6.73 14.95
N GLY A 58 -23.20 5.74 14.49
CA GLY A 58 -23.60 4.33 14.37
C GLY A 58 -23.78 3.82 12.95
N LYS A 59 -23.38 4.61 11.92
CA LYS A 59 -23.47 4.22 10.49
C LYS A 59 -22.78 2.89 10.21
N SER A 60 -21.48 2.82 10.57
CA SER A 60 -20.67 1.63 10.34
C SER A 60 -21.16 0.45 11.19
N SER A 61 -21.67 0.70 12.40
CA SER A 61 -22.28 -0.34 13.25
C SER A 61 -23.51 -0.97 12.59
N LEU A 62 -24.34 -0.17 11.90
CA LEU A 62 -25.47 -0.70 11.16
C LEU A 62 -25.04 -1.40 9.88
N ALA A 63 -24.18 -0.78 9.07
CA ALA A 63 -23.77 -1.27 7.76
C ALA A 63 -22.89 -2.52 7.85
N PHE A 64 -21.80 -2.45 8.64
CA PHE A 64 -20.79 -3.51 8.68
C PHE A 64 -21.00 -4.48 9.84
N ASP A 65 -21.17 -3.98 11.07
CA ASP A 65 -21.24 -4.85 12.24
C ASP A 65 -22.61 -5.50 12.42
N THR A 66 -23.64 -5.04 11.69
CA THR A 66 -24.99 -5.64 11.72
C THR A 66 -25.34 -6.31 10.39
N ILE A 67 -25.47 -5.53 9.30
CA ILE A 67 -26.00 -6.04 8.01
C ILE A 67 -24.99 -6.97 7.34
N TYR A 68 -23.74 -6.50 7.17
CA TYR A 68 -22.69 -7.31 6.55
C TYR A 68 -22.37 -8.54 7.39
N ALA A 69 -22.18 -8.36 8.70
CA ALA A 69 -21.86 -9.45 9.61
C ALA A 69 -22.90 -10.57 9.56
N GLU A 70 -24.20 -10.23 9.56
CA GLU A 70 -25.26 -11.22 9.45
C GLU A 70 -25.32 -11.85 8.05
N GLY A 71 -25.14 -11.09 6.98
CA GLY A 71 -25.07 -11.60 5.62
C GLY A 71 -23.93 -12.60 5.43
N GLN A 72 -22.74 -12.26 5.92
CA GLN A 72 -21.56 -13.10 5.89
C GLN A 72 -21.74 -14.36 6.74
N ARG A 73 -22.30 -14.21 7.96
CA ARG A 73 -22.60 -15.34 8.85
C ARG A 73 -23.53 -16.37 8.18
N ARG A 74 -24.63 -15.93 7.58
CA ARG A 74 -25.55 -16.82 6.85
C ARG A 74 -24.89 -17.49 5.67
N TYR A 75 -24.05 -16.77 4.94
CA TYR A 75 -23.30 -17.33 3.83
C TYR A 75 -22.35 -18.44 4.31
N VAL A 76 -21.56 -18.17 5.35
CA VAL A 76 -20.65 -19.15 5.95
C VAL A 76 -21.40 -20.36 6.51
N GLU A 77 -22.55 -20.17 7.15
CA GLU A 77 -23.40 -21.26 7.64
C GLU A 77 -23.95 -22.16 6.51
N SER A 78 -24.15 -21.61 5.31
CA SER A 78 -24.59 -22.39 4.15
C SER A 78 -23.49 -23.29 3.56
N LEU A 79 -22.23 -23.06 3.92
CA LEU A 79 -21.10 -23.84 3.42
C LEU A 79 -20.93 -25.18 4.15
N SER A 80 -20.15 -26.09 3.56
CA SER A 80 -19.84 -27.38 4.19
C SER A 80 -19.14 -27.21 5.55
N ALA A 81 -19.29 -28.21 6.44
CA ALA A 81 -18.62 -28.19 7.75
C ALA A 81 -17.10 -28.04 7.65
N TYR A 82 -16.49 -28.59 6.60
CA TYR A 82 -15.07 -28.45 6.31
C TYR A 82 -14.71 -27.00 5.96
N ALA A 83 -15.45 -26.35 5.07
CA ALA A 83 -15.20 -24.96 4.71
C ALA A 83 -15.37 -23.99 5.90
N ARG A 84 -16.37 -24.27 6.77
CA ARG A 84 -16.59 -23.48 8.00
C ARG A 84 -15.42 -23.51 8.98
N GLN A 85 -14.67 -24.61 9.06
CA GLN A 85 -13.47 -24.69 9.91
C GLN A 85 -12.36 -23.74 9.48
N PHE A 86 -12.27 -23.44 8.18
CA PHE A 86 -11.25 -22.51 7.65
C PHE A 86 -11.68 -21.05 7.70
N LEU A 87 -12.98 -20.76 7.62
CA LEU A 87 -13.50 -19.40 7.57
C LEU A 87 -13.79 -18.79 8.95
N GLY A 88 -13.73 -19.60 10.00
CA GLY A 88 -14.06 -19.19 11.36
C GLY A 88 -15.55 -19.00 11.60
N GLN A 89 -15.96 -19.07 12.86
CA GLN A 89 -17.32 -18.74 13.28
C GLN A 89 -17.40 -17.23 13.51
N MET A 90 -18.30 -16.54 12.81
CA MET A 90 -18.58 -15.13 13.09
C MET A 90 -19.61 -15.02 14.20
N ASP A 91 -19.40 -14.08 15.11
CA ASP A 91 -20.38 -13.78 16.16
C ASP A 91 -21.69 -13.29 15.55
N LYS A 92 -22.80 -13.72 16.13
CA LYS A 92 -24.11 -13.22 15.72
C LYS A 92 -24.24 -11.77 16.17
N PRO A 93 -24.54 -10.82 15.25
CA PRO A 93 -24.77 -9.44 15.65
C PRO A 93 -25.99 -9.32 16.58
N ASP A 94 -25.98 -8.30 17.44
CA ASP A 94 -27.08 -8.02 18.36
C ASP A 94 -28.25 -7.37 17.60
N VAL A 95 -29.11 -8.22 17.07
CA VAL A 95 -30.30 -7.86 16.27
C VAL A 95 -31.38 -8.92 16.45
N ASP A 96 -32.65 -8.51 16.51
CA ASP A 96 -33.75 -9.47 16.66
C ASP A 96 -33.85 -10.33 15.40
N TYR A 97 -33.99 -9.72 14.22
CA TYR A 97 -33.94 -10.44 12.95
C TYR A 97 -33.66 -9.52 11.76
N ILE A 98 -33.16 -10.10 10.67
CA ILE A 98 -32.98 -9.44 9.37
C ILE A 98 -33.52 -10.34 8.29
N GLU A 99 -34.43 -9.80 7.47
CA GLU A 99 -35.00 -10.47 6.30
C GLU A 99 -34.59 -9.82 5.00
N GLY A 100 -34.64 -10.55 3.88
CA GLY A 100 -34.35 -10.03 2.53
C GLY A 100 -32.87 -9.84 2.22
N LEU A 101 -31.93 -10.39 3.03
CA LEU A 101 -30.51 -10.31 2.76
C LEU A 101 -30.09 -11.16 1.55
N SER A 102 -29.39 -10.54 0.62
CA SER A 102 -28.60 -11.20 -0.43
C SER A 102 -27.19 -11.54 0.09
N PRO A 103 -26.41 -12.39 -0.62
CA PRO A 103 -24.99 -12.54 -0.33
C PRO A 103 -24.32 -11.18 -0.25
N ALA A 104 -23.59 -10.92 0.83
CA ALA A 104 -23.03 -9.60 1.10
C ALA A 104 -21.53 -9.55 0.82
N ILE A 105 -21.07 -8.49 0.16
CA ILE A 105 -19.67 -8.18 -0.11
C ILE A 105 -19.36 -6.82 0.50
N SER A 106 -18.33 -6.78 1.35
CA SER A 106 -17.81 -5.55 1.94
C SER A 106 -16.60 -5.03 1.17
N ILE A 107 -16.60 -3.73 0.92
CA ILE A 107 -15.47 -2.99 0.34
C ILE A 107 -15.09 -1.89 1.33
N ASP A 108 -14.28 -2.28 2.32
CA ASP A 108 -13.81 -1.39 3.38
C ASP A 108 -12.48 -0.71 3.04
N GLN A 109 -12.15 0.34 3.80
CA GLN A 109 -10.94 1.14 3.61
C GLN A 109 -9.68 0.53 4.28
N LYS A 110 -9.86 -0.35 5.27
CA LYS A 110 -8.82 -0.70 6.26
C LYS A 110 -7.69 -1.62 5.79
N THR A 111 -7.71 -2.19 4.60
CA THR A 111 -6.73 -3.22 4.21
C THR A 111 -5.92 -2.89 2.98
N THR A 112 -4.91 -2.03 3.12
CA THR A 112 -3.78 -2.07 2.18
C THR A 112 -2.92 -3.29 2.51
N SER A 113 -2.74 -4.18 1.53
CA SER A 113 -1.85 -5.32 1.69
C SER A 113 -0.43 -4.84 1.98
N ARG A 114 0.12 -5.21 3.14
CA ARG A 114 1.53 -4.93 3.49
C ARG A 114 2.51 -5.90 2.81
N ASN A 115 2.02 -6.83 2.02
CA ASN A 115 2.86 -7.78 1.30
C ASN A 115 3.60 -7.06 0.16
N PRO A 116 4.93 -6.97 0.17
CA PRO A 116 5.70 -6.29 -0.87
C PRO A 116 5.61 -6.94 -2.25
N ARG A 117 5.09 -8.17 -2.32
CA ARG A 117 4.85 -8.89 -3.58
C ARG A 117 3.50 -8.59 -4.20
N SER A 118 2.54 -7.99 -3.45
CA SER A 118 1.26 -7.59 -4.02
C SER A 118 1.41 -6.34 -4.87
N THR A 119 0.93 -6.39 -6.10
CA THR A 119 0.90 -5.27 -7.05
C THR A 119 -0.53 -5.00 -7.52
N VAL A 120 -0.78 -3.85 -8.14
CA VAL A 120 -2.07 -3.56 -8.76
C VAL A 120 -2.46 -4.69 -9.71
N GLY A 121 -1.53 -5.14 -10.57
CA GLY A 121 -1.78 -6.22 -11.53
C GLY A 121 -2.18 -7.54 -10.89
N THR A 122 -1.61 -7.90 -9.71
CA THR A 122 -1.96 -9.14 -9.01
C THR A 122 -3.27 -9.04 -8.25
N VAL A 123 -3.58 -7.86 -7.68
CA VAL A 123 -4.84 -7.64 -6.95
C VAL A 123 -6.03 -7.60 -7.90
N THR A 124 -5.84 -7.09 -9.12
CA THR A 124 -6.87 -7.04 -10.18
C THR A 124 -6.95 -8.31 -11.01
N GLU A 125 -6.09 -9.31 -10.74
CA GLU A 125 -5.94 -10.54 -11.51
C GLU A 125 -5.48 -10.31 -12.97
N ILE A 126 -5.28 -9.08 -13.41
CA ILE A 126 -4.82 -8.78 -14.78
C ILE A 126 -3.48 -9.44 -15.05
N TYR A 127 -2.59 -9.47 -14.05
CA TYR A 127 -1.27 -10.08 -14.17
C TYR A 127 -1.33 -11.59 -14.48
N ASP A 128 -2.34 -12.29 -13.98
CA ASP A 128 -2.52 -13.73 -14.27
C ASP A 128 -2.91 -13.97 -15.72
N TYR A 129 -3.75 -13.11 -16.29
CA TYR A 129 -4.06 -13.14 -17.72
C TYR A 129 -2.86 -12.72 -18.59
N LEU A 130 -2.06 -11.75 -18.14
CA LEU A 130 -0.82 -11.37 -18.84
C LEU A 130 0.18 -12.51 -18.86
N ARG A 131 0.40 -13.21 -17.76
CA ARG A 131 1.29 -14.39 -17.72
C ARG A 131 0.85 -15.45 -18.72
N LEU A 132 -0.45 -15.72 -18.80
CA LEU A 132 -1.01 -16.65 -19.76
C LEU A 132 -0.83 -16.15 -21.20
N LEU A 133 -1.06 -14.86 -21.43
CA LEU A 133 -0.90 -14.23 -22.75
C LEU A 133 0.56 -14.34 -23.24
N TYR A 134 1.53 -13.95 -22.40
CA TYR A 134 2.96 -14.03 -22.74
C TYR A 134 3.42 -15.46 -22.97
N ALA A 135 2.90 -16.43 -22.23
CA ALA A 135 3.24 -17.84 -22.42
C ALA A 135 2.68 -18.42 -23.73
N ARG A 136 1.55 -17.92 -24.24
CA ARG A 136 0.86 -18.52 -25.40
C ARG A 136 1.03 -17.73 -26.70
N VAL A 137 1.22 -16.42 -26.61
CA VAL A 137 1.28 -15.49 -27.75
C VAL A 137 2.63 -14.81 -27.89
N GLY A 138 3.43 -14.80 -26.82
CA GLY A 138 4.72 -14.14 -26.74
C GLY A 138 5.76 -14.71 -27.70
N GLU A 139 6.59 -13.82 -28.25
CA GLU A 139 7.73 -14.15 -29.11
C GLU A 139 9.02 -14.11 -28.31
N ALA A 140 9.82 -15.17 -28.42
CA ALA A 140 11.08 -15.29 -27.71
C ALA A 140 12.22 -14.57 -28.43
N TYR A 141 13.02 -13.82 -27.69
CA TYR A 141 14.22 -13.14 -28.19
C TYR A 141 15.45 -13.56 -27.40
N CYS A 142 16.62 -13.50 -27.99
CA CYS A 142 17.86 -13.78 -27.30
C CYS A 142 18.17 -12.65 -26.29
N PRO A 143 18.36 -12.95 -25.00
CA PRO A 143 18.66 -11.92 -24.01
C PRO A 143 20.03 -11.24 -24.19
N LYS A 144 20.93 -11.84 -25.01
CA LYS A 144 22.27 -11.27 -25.30
C LYS A 144 22.30 -10.48 -26.60
N CYS A 145 21.79 -11.03 -27.70
CA CYS A 145 21.91 -10.39 -29.04
C CYS A 145 20.60 -9.80 -29.56
N GLY A 146 19.45 -10.03 -28.89
CA GLY A 146 18.17 -9.48 -29.27
C GLY A 146 17.53 -10.12 -30.51
N LYS A 147 18.12 -11.16 -31.10
CA LYS A 147 17.54 -11.85 -32.27
C LYS A 147 16.35 -12.73 -31.83
N PRO A 148 15.31 -12.86 -32.67
CA PRO A 148 14.19 -13.76 -32.40
C PRO A 148 14.64 -15.21 -32.36
N ILE A 149 14.14 -15.96 -31.37
CA ILE A 149 14.41 -17.39 -31.16
C ILE A 149 13.13 -18.15 -31.44
N ARG A 150 13.20 -19.22 -32.20
CA ARG A 150 12.08 -20.10 -32.50
C ARG A 150 12.46 -21.54 -32.24
N GLN A 151 11.51 -22.34 -31.81
CA GLN A 151 11.63 -23.80 -31.82
C GLN A 151 11.43 -24.28 -33.24
N GLN A 152 12.20 -25.28 -33.62
CA GLN A 152 12.06 -25.91 -34.93
C GLN A 152 11.68 -27.38 -34.74
N THR A 153 10.65 -27.83 -35.45
CA THR A 153 10.35 -29.27 -35.52
C THR A 153 11.35 -29.97 -36.43
N ILE A 154 11.53 -31.26 -36.25
CA ILE A 154 12.41 -32.06 -37.13
C ILE A 154 12.02 -31.90 -38.60
N GLU A 155 10.73 -31.82 -38.89
CA GLU A 155 10.22 -31.58 -40.26
C GLU A 155 10.69 -30.21 -40.79
N GLN A 156 10.55 -29.14 -40.00
CA GLN A 156 11.04 -27.79 -40.35
C GLN A 156 12.57 -27.75 -40.54
N MET A 157 13.31 -28.50 -39.74
CA MET A 157 14.76 -28.66 -39.90
C MET A 157 15.07 -29.36 -41.21
N ALA A 158 14.35 -30.46 -41.53
CA ALA A 158 14.48 -31.19 -42.77
C ALA A 158 14.17 -30.31 -44.00
N ASP A 159 13.04 -29.57 -43.96
CA ASP A 159 12.67 -28.62 -45.00
C ASP A 159 13.73 -27.53 -45.22
N ALA A 160 14.27 -26.98 -44.13
CA ALA A 160 15.33 -25.96 -44.19
C ALA A 160 16.63 -26.52 -44.80
N VAL A 161 16.97 -27.77 -44.48
CA VAL A 161 18.15 -28.44 -45.06
C VAL A 161 17.91 -28.77 -46.55
N MET A 162 16.71 -29.22 -46.92
CA MET A 162 16.35 -29.49 -48.34
C MET A 162 16.36 -28.21 -49.20
N ALA A 163 16.00 -27.06 -48.59
CA ALA A 163 16.03 -25.75 -49.26
C ALA A 163 17.45 -25.23 -49.59
N LEU A 164 18.52 -25.87 -49.09
CA LEU A 164 19.91 -25.49 -49.43
C LEU A 164 20.30 -25.72 -50.89
N GLY A 165 19.56 -26.54 -51.59
CA GLY A 165 19.72 -26.81 -53.00
C GLY A 165 20.19 -28.23 -53.31
N GLU A 166 19.72 -28.74 -54.50
CA GLU A 166 20.03 -30.10 -54.96
C GLU A 166 21.54 -30.23 -55.26
N GLY A 167 22.14 -31.37 -54.81
CA GLY A 167 23.55 -31.68 -55.02
C GLY A 167 24.49 -31.14 -53.94
N GLU A 168 24.02 -30.33 -53.00
CA GLU A 168 24.85 -29.85 -51.87
C GLU A 168 25.21 -31.02 -50.93
N LYS A 169 26.48 -31.04 -50.45
CA LYS A 169 26.97 -32.03 -49.52
C LYS A 169 26.92 -31.52 -48.11
N VAL A 170 26.18 -32.19 -47.24
CA VAL A 170 25.99 -31.81 -45.81
C VAL A 170 26.38 -32.90 -44.88
N MET A 171 26.85 -32.57 -43.67
CA MET A 171 27.00 -33.49 -42.55
C MET A 171 26.00 -33.15 -41.48
N VAL A 172 25.21 -34.16 -41.07
CA VAL A 172 24.34 -34.02 -39.90
C VAL A 172 25.15 -34.37 -38.67
N MET A 173 25.20 -33.46 -37.70
CA MET A 173 26.07 -33.59 -36.51
C MET A 173 25.30 -33.32 -35.23
N ALA A 174 25.69 -33.93 -34.13
CA ALA A 174 25.18 -33.71 -32.81
C ALA A 174 26.25 -33.07 -31.91
N PRO A 175 26.09 -31.80 -31.42
CA PRO A 175 27.03 -31.14 -30.54
C PRO A 175 26.93 -31.73 -29.12
N VAL A 176 27.89 -32.54 -28.71
CA VAL A 176 27.92 -33.19 -27.39
C VAL A 176 28.81 -32.45 -26.39
N VAL A 177 29.76 -31.65 -26.86
CA VAL A 177 30.59 -30.76 -26.05
C VAL A 177 30.72 -29.42 -26.76
N ASP A 178 30.36 -28.34 -26.10
CA ASP A 178 30.51 -26.98 -26.62
C ASP A 178 31.36 -26.12 -25.68
N GLY A 179 32.58 -25.79 -26.09
CA GLY A 179 33.47 -24.87 -25.40
C GLY A 179 33.86 -25.25 -23.96
N ARG A 180 33.87 -26.54 -23.62
CA ARG A 180 34.20 -27.03 -22.26
C ARG A 180 35.64 -27.54 -22.18
N LYS A 181 36.29 -27.25 -21.04
CA LYS A 181 37.66 -27.78 -20.75
C LYS A 181 37.59 -29.26 -20.34
N GLY A 182 38.57 -30.03 -20.74
CA GLY A 182 38.72 -31.39 -20.33
C GLY A 182 39.12 -32.33 -21.48
N THR A 183 39.60 -33.54 -21.16
CA THR A 183 39.96 -34.58 -22.15
C THR A 183 38.78 -35.39 -22.64
N HIS A 184 37.60 -35.23 -22.08
CA HIS A 184 36.32 -35.87 -22.44
C HIS A 184 36.39 -37.38 -22.76
N GLN A 185 37.44 -38.10 -22.30
CA GLN A 185 37.69 -39.52 -22.61
C GLN A 185 36.50 -40.43 -22.27
N LYS A 186 35.83 -40.21 -21.12
CA LYS A 186 34.65 -40.99 -20.73
C LYS A 186 33.50 -40.86 -21.73
N LEU A 187 33.30 -39.66 -22.25
CA LEU A 187 32.26 -39.37 -23.27
C LEU A 187 32.63 -40.04 -24.59
N LEU A 188 33.88 -39.89 -25.04
CA LEU A 188 34.36 -40.52 -26.29
C LEU A 188 34.24 -42.07 -26.19
N ALA A 189 34.64 -42.68 -25.08
CA ALA A 189 34.48 -44.10 -24.86
C ALA A 189 33.01 -44.54 -24.86
N LYS A 190 32.09 -43.74 -24.34
CA LYS A 190 30.66 -44.01 -24.41
C LYS A 190 30.15 -43.95 -25.84
N LEU A 191 30.55 -42.96 -26.62
CA LEU A 191 30.14 -42.79 -28.04
C LEU A 191 30.62 -43.98 -28.91
N VAL A 192 31.82 -44.50 -28.64
CA VAL A 192 32.32 -45.74 -29.29
C VAL A 192 31.41 -46.92 -28.95
N LYS A 193 31.05 -47.08 -27.66
CA LYS A 193 30.18 -48.15 -27.21
C LYS A 193 28.78 -48.05 -27.83
N ASP A 194 28.26 -46.81 -28.02
CA ASP A 194 26.97 -46.54 -28.60
C ASP A 194 26.96 -46.69 -30.15
N GLY A 195 28.13 -47.05 -30.77
CA GLY A 195 28.26 -47.38 -32.20
C GLY A 195 28.56 -46.20 -33.11
N TYR A 196 28.88 -45.04 -32.57
CA TYR A 196 29.30 -43.91 -33.42
C TYR A 196 30.73 -44.08 -33.89
N VAL A 197 31.03 -43.60 -35.11
CA VAL A 197 32.32 -43.87 -35.78
C VAL A 197 33.18 -42.62 -35.90
N ARG A 198 32.56 -41.44 -36.02
CA ARG A 198 33.28 -40.21 -36.34
C ARG A 198 32.82 -39.05 -35.48
N VAL A 199 33.79 -38.22 -35.13
CA VAL A 199 33.55 -36.96 -34.45
C VAL A 199 34.30 -35.82 -35.14
N ARG A 200 33.80 -34.62 -35.00
CA ARG A 200 34.47 -33.42 -35.37
C ARG A 200 34.88 -32.70 -34.10
N VAL A 201 36.18 -32.50 -33.90
CA VAL A 201 36.77 -31.88 -32.70
C VAL A 201 37.48 -30.61 -33.15
N ASP A 202 37.10 -29.48 -32.56
CA ASP A 202 37.67 -28.15 -32.83
C ASP A 202 37.76 -27.81 -34.33
N GLY A 203 36.84 -28.35 -35.12
CA GLY A 203 36.78 -28.12 -36.57
C GLY A 203 37.37 -29.24 -37.43
N GLU A 204 38.16 -30.16 -36.86
CA GLU A 204 38.77 -31.27 -37.61
C GLU A 204 38.03 -32.60 -37.33
N VAL A 205 38.00 -33.45 -38.38
CA VAL A 205 37.27 -34.73 -38.29
C VAL A 205 38.21 -35.85 -37.93
N TYR A 206 37.87 -36.61 -36.86
CA TYR A 206 38.58 -37.75 -36.34
C TYR A 206 37.72 -39.02 -36.38
N LEU A 207 38.36 -40.17 -36.48
CA LEU A 207 37.70 -41.45 -36.19
C LEU A 207 37.75 -41.65 -34.69
N LEU A 208 36.68 -42.15 -34.09
CA LEU A 208 36.60 -42.43 -32.67
C LEU A 208 37.55 -43.61 -32.25
N SER A 209 38.07 -44.37 -33.24
CA SER A 209 39.11 -45.41 -33.04
C SER A 209 40.50 -44.79 -32.90
N ASP A 210 40.69 -43.57 -33.30
CA ASP A 210 42.00 -42.88 -33.31
C ASP A 210 42.26 -42.22 -31.95
N ASP A 211 43.53 -41.95 -31.67
CA ASP A 211 43.91 -41.15 -30.50
C ASP A 211 43.64 -39.65 -30.77
N ILE A 212 42.59 -39.12 -30.14
CA ILE A 212 42.17 -37.72 -30.33
C ILE A 212 42.91 -36.81 -29.36
N PRO A 213 43.73 -35.87 -29.83
CA PRO A 213 44.55 -35.05 -28.96
C PRO A 213 43.71 -33.95 -28.29
N LEU A 214 43.26 -34.21 -27.03
CA LEU A 214 42.47 -33.24 -26.23
C LEU A 214 43.32 -32.73 -25.04
N ASP A 215 43.52 -31.41 -24.96
CA ASP A 215 44.22 -30.78 -23.87
C ASP A 215 43.27 -30.50 -22.69
N LYS A 216 43.59 -30.93 -21.49
CA LYS A 216 42.79 -30.78 -20.28
C LYS A 216 42.51 -29.30 -19.95
N ASN A 217 43.39 -28.39 -20.33
CA ASN A 217 43.32 -26.97 -19.99
C ASN A 217 42.67 -26.10 -21.07
N LYS A 218 42.49 -26.64 -22.30
CA LYS A 218 41.83 -25.95 -23.42
C LYS A 218 40.36 -26.23 -23.46
N LYS A 219 39.59 -25.29 -24.04
CA LYS A 219 38.20 -25.50 -24.35
C LYS A 219 38.10 -26.26 -25.65
N HIS A 220 37.30 -27.30 -25.67
CA HIS A 220 37.06 -28.15 -26.85
C HIS A 220 35.59 -28.09 -27.25
N THR A 221 35.31 -28.18 -28.55
CA THR A 221 33.99 -28.38 -29.14
C THR A 221 34.00 -29.75 -29.84
N ILE A 222 33.04 -30.62 -29.50
CA ILE A 222 32.95 -31.97 -30.04
C ILE A 222 31.54 -32.17 -30.62
N ASP A 223 31.48 -32.38 -31.93
CA ASP A 223 30.26 -32.73 -32.66
C ASP A 223 30.35 -34.21 -33.11
N VAL A 224 29.34 -35.00 -32.78
CA VAL A 224 29.26 -36.38 -33.31
C VAL A 224 28.68 -36.34 -34.71
N ILE A 225 29.34 -36.88 -35.70
CA ILE A 225 28.86 -36.98 -37.07
C ILE A 225 27.89 -38.15 -37.19
N ILE A 226 26.60 -37.85 -37.38
CA ILE A 226 25.54 -38.83 -37.50
C ILE A 226 25.47 -39.38 -38.91
N ASP A 227 25.44 -38.48 -39.92
CA ASP A 227 25.35 -38.87 -41.32
C ASP A 227 26.04 -37.85 -42.25
N ARG A 228 26.37 -38.30 -43.47
CA ARG A 228 26.86 -37.46 -44.55
C ARG A 228 25.98 -37.68 -45.77
N LEU A 229 25.29 -36.61 -46.16
CA LEU A 229 24.24 -36.65 -47.15
C LEU A 229 24.56 -35.74 -48.33
N VAL A 230 24.02 -36.10 -49.49
CA VAL A 230 23.97 -35.22 -50.66
C VAL A 230 22.50 -34.91 -50.89
N ILE A 231 22.13 -33.65 -50.92
CA ILE A 231 20.74 -33.22 -50.98
C ILE A 231 20.17 -33.65 -52.33
N LYS A 232 19.09 -34.43 -52.30
CA LYS A 232 18.27 -34.91 -53.43
C LYS A 232 16.87 -35.18 -52.88
N ASP A 233 15.84 -35.08 -53.71
CA ASP A 233 14.46 -35.33 -53.29
C ASP A 233 14.26 -36.69 -52.60
N SER A 234 15.02 -37.69 -52.94
CA SER A 234 14.90 -39.03 -52.39
C SER A 234 15.49 -39.27 -51.00
N ILE A 235 16.16 -38.26 -50.41
CA ILE A 235 16.83 -38.41 -49.11
C ILE A 235 16.02 -37.99 -47.90
N LEU A 236 14.81 -37.44 -48.09
CA LEU A 236 14.04 -36.82 -47.04
C LEU A 236 13.84 -37.72 -45.82
N THR A 237 13.45 -38.97 -46.00
CA THR A 237 13.27 -39.94 -44.90
C THR A 237 14.56 -40.17 -44.15
N ARG A 238 15.68 -40.42 -44.86
CA ARG A 238 16.99 -40.63 -44.22
C ARG A 238 17.51 -39.37 -43.52
N LEU A 239 17.26 -38.20 -44.09
CA LEU A 239 17.60 -36.90 -43.47
C LEU A 239 16.81 -36.73 -42.14
N THR A 240 15.51 -37.01 -42.14
CA THR A 240 14.65 -36.94 -40.96
C THR A 240 15.14 -37.90 -39.87
N ASP A 241 15.42 -39.14 -40.17
CA ASP A 241 15.97 -40.15 -39.21
C ASP A 241 17.31 -39.68 -38.64
N SER A 242 18.18 -39.09 -39.47
CA SER A 242 19.48 -38.55 -39.03
C SER A 242 19.34 -37.34 -38.13
N LEU A 243 18.39 -36.46 -38.44
CA LEU A 243 18.06 -35.25 -37.59
C LEU A 243 17.48 -35.66 -36.25
N GLU A 244 16.57 -36.68 -36.22
CA GLU A 244 16.03 -37.23 -34.98
C GLU A 244 17.12 -37.84 -34.10
N THR A 245 18.02 -38.61 -34.71
CA THR A 245 19.14 -39.21 -34.00
C THR A 245 20.10 -38.18 -33.41
N ALA A 246 20.42 -37.15 -34.25
CA ALA A 246 21.25 -36.02 -33.78
C ALA A 246 20.58 -35.23 -32.64
N ALA A 247 19.32 -34.90 -32.77
CA ALA A 247 18.56 -34.17 -31.76
C ALA A 247 18.49 -35.00 -30.46
N LYS A 248 18.23 -36.30 -30.52
CA LYS A 248 18.17 -37.16 -29.37
C LYS A 248 19.53 -37.29 -28.64
N LEU A 249 20.63 -37.25 -29.38
CA LEU A 249 21.99 -37.37 -28.81
C LEU A 249 22.45 -36.06 -28.16
N ALA A 250 22.08 -34.93 -28.72
CA ALA A 250 22.51 -33.58 -28.29
C ALA A 250 21.38 -32.74 -27.70
N ASP A 251 20.44 -33.39 -26.98
CA ASP A 251 19.36 -32.73 -26.27
C ASP A 251 18.65 -31.67 -27.10
N GLY A 252 18.17 -32.08 -28.30
CA GLY A 252 17.38 -31.21 -29.20
C GLY A 252 18.19 -30.26 -30.09
N ILE A 253 19.50 -30.23 -30.02
CA ILE A 253 20.37 -29.37 -30.85
C ILE A 253 20.94 -30.20 -31.99
N VAL A 254 20.90 -29.64 -33.22
CA VAL A 254 21.44 -30.28 -34.40
C VAL A 254 22.32 -29.30 -35.16
N HIS A 255 23.52 -29.73 -35.55
CA HIS A 255 24.41 -28.98 -36.42
C HIS A 255 24.40 -29.58 -37.84
N ILE A 256 24.23 -28.74 -38.85
CA ILE A 256 24.39 -29.10 -40.25
C ILE A 256 25.61 -28.38 -40.79
N PHE A 257 26.64 -29.16 -41.06
CA PHE A 257 27.86 -28.62 -41.69
C PHE A 257 27.78 -28.68 -43.22
N ARG A 258 27.84 -27.54 -43.88
CA ARG A 258 27.91 -27.41 -45.32
C ARG A 258 29.34 -27.60 -45.79
N MET A 259 29.58 -28.68 -46.56
CA MET A 259 30.97 -29.02 -46.98
C MET A 259 31.54 -28.05 -47.98
N ALA A 260 30.71 -27.38 -48.80
CA ALA A 260 31.14 -26.43 -49.82
C ALA A 260 31.57 -25.08 -49.21
N THR A 261 30.77 -24.51 -48.30
CA THR A 261 31.00 -23.19 -47.68
C THR A 261 31.75 -23.28 -46.36
N LYS A 262 31.94 -24.48 -45.81
CA LYS A 262 32.46 -24.74 -44.44
C LYS A 262 31.67 -24.05 -43.33
N GLU A 263 30.39 -23.77 -43.54
CA GLU A 263 29.47 -23.13 -42.64
C GLU A 263 28.75 -24.20 -41.79
N VAL A 264 28.53 -23.91 -40.51
CA VAL A 264 27.70 -24.72 -39.61
C VAL A 264 26.37 -24.01 -39.40
N LEU A 265 25.27 -24.64 -39.82
CA LEU A 265 23.92 -24.21 -39.51
C LEU A 265 23.46 -24.91 -38.23
N THR A 266 23.01 -24.16 -37.25
CA THR A 266 22.52 -24.70 -36.00
C THR A 266 21.01 -24.68 -35.95
N PHE A 267 20.39 -25.82 -35.71
CA PHE A 267 18.95 -26.01 -35.51
C PHE A 267 18.70 -26.43 -34.06
N SER A 268 17.55 -26.08 -33.51
CA SER A 268 17.22 -26.46 -32.13
C SER A 268 15.73 -26.73 -31.96
N GLN A 269 15.40 -27.84 -31.30
CA GLN A 269 14.05 -28.13 -30.82
C GLN A 269 13.65 -27.31 -29.60
N HIS A 270 14.64 -26.69 -28.93
CA HIS A 270 14.43 -25.80 -27.79
C HIS A 270 14.53 -24.34 -28.22
N PHE A 271 14.04 -23.43 -27.37
CA PHE A 271 14.25 -22.00 -27.54
C PHE A 271 15.72 -21.64 -27.28
N ALA A 272 16.58 -21.86 -28.22
CA ALA A 272 18.01 -21.55 -28.11
C ALA A 272 18.48 -20.59 -29.21
N CYS A 273 19.37 -19.66 -28.84
CA CYS A 273 19.99 -18.75 -29.78
C CYS A 273 21.17 -19.44 -30.47
N PRO A 274 21.20 -19.56 -31.80
CA PRO A 274 22.29 -20.22 -32.50
C PRO A 274 23.63 -19.49 -32.36
N ASP A 275 23.61 -18.14 -32.22
CA ASP A 275 24.81 -17.34 -32.18
C ASP A 275 25.42 -17.20 -30.78
N CYS A 276 24.56 -17.13 -29.76
CA CYS A 276 24.96 -16.85 -28.39
C CYS A 276 24.99 -18.09 -27.48
N HIS A 277 24.50 -19.21 -27.96
CA HIS A 277 24.35 -20.48 -27.25
C HIS A 277 23.56 -20.36 -25.92
N VAL A 278 22.64 -19.38 -25.87
CA VAL A 278 21.73 -19.18 -24.72
C VAL A 278 20.45 -19.92 -24.99
N SER A 279 20.11 -20.87 -24.12
CA SER A 279 18.83 -21.58 -24.14
C SER A 279 17.87 -20.93 -23.16
N LEU A 280 16.63 -20.72 -23.58
CA LEU A 280 15.55 -20.30 -22.71
C LEU A 280 14.84 -21.54 -22.15
N PRO A 281 14.34 -21.47 -20.91
CA PRO A 281 13.52 -22.54 -20.34
C PRO A 281 12.20 -22.66 -21.09
N GLU A 282 11.44 -23.68 -20.81
CA GLU A 282 10.10 -23.88 -21.38
C GLU A 282 9.21 -22.66 -21.05
N ILE A 283 8.53 -22.13 -22.08
CA ILE A 283 7.75 -20.90 -21.96
C ILE A 283 6.37 -21.23 -21.40
N GLU A 284 6.28 -21.32 -20.07
CA GLU A 284 5.05 -21.55 -19.35
C GLU A 284 4.64 -20.34 -18.46
N PRO A 285 3.36 -20.23 -18.05
CA PRO A 285 2.90 -19.11 -17.23
C PRO A 285 3.66 -18.90 -15.91
N HIS A 286 4.25 -19.95 -15.34
CA HIS A 286 5.04 -19.86 -14.11
C HIS A 286 6.39 -19.14 -14.31
N LEU A 287 6.92 -19.11 -15.53
CA LEU A 287 8.14 -18.35 -15.89
C LEU A 287 7.95 -16.83 -15.70
N PHE A 288 6.73 -16.33 -15.87
CA PHE A 288 6.39 -14.91 -15.71
C PHE A 288 5.90 -14.57 -14.31
N SER A 289 5.95 -15.51 -13.35
CA SER A 289 5.51 -15.27 -11.99
C SER A 289 6.69 -14.91 -11.09
N PHE A 290 6.68 -13.69 -10.56
CA PHE A 290 7.66 -13.26 -9.54
C PHE A 290 7.39 -13.88 -8.16
N ASN A 291 6.27 -14.59 -7.97
CA ASN A 291 5.98 -15.39 -6.78
C ASN A 291 6.46 -16.85 -6.91
N SER A 292 6.88 -17.26 -8.10
CA SER A 292 7.39 -18.59 -8.38
C SER A 292 8.92 -18.59 -8.42
N PRO A 293 9.61 -19.59 -7.86
CA PRO A 293 11.07 -19.70 -7.96
C PRO A 293 11.60 -19.77 -9.40
N PHE A 294 10.76 -20.22 -10.34
CA PHE A 294 11.11 -20.34 -11.76
C PHE A 294 11.18 -18.98 -12.46
N GLY A 295 10.32 -18.03 -12.10
CA GLY A 295 10.27 -16.70 -12.72
C GLY A 295 10.90 -15.58 -11.89
N ALA A 296 10.97 -15.75 -10.58
CA ALA A 296 11.46 -14.72 -9.67
C ALA A 296 12.97 -14.44 -9.85
N CYS A 297 13.34 -13.17 -9.79
CA CYS A 297 14.75 -12.78 -9.71
C CYS A 297 15.41 -13.45 -8.48
N PRO A 298 16.53 -14.18 -8.65
CA PRO A 298 17.15 -14.91 -7.54
C PRO A 298 17.73 -13.99 -6.46
N ALA A 299 18.20 -12.78 -6.82
CA ALA A 299 18.80 -11.83 -5.88
C ALA A 299 17.79 -11.22 -4.91
N CYS A 300 16.58 -10.84 -5.38
CA CYS A 300 15.54 -10.23 -4.54
C CYS A 300 14.35 -11.17 -4.28
N SER A 301 14.40 -12.42 -4.73
CA SER A 301 13.31 -13.40 -4.59
C SER A 301 11.94 -12.86 -5.05
N GLY A 302 11.93 -12.08 -6.14
CA GLY A 302 10.71 -11.54 -6.74
C GLY A 302 10.15 -10.28 -6.07
N ILE A 303 10.86 -9.67 -5.12
CA ILE A 303 10.42 -8.43 -4.45
C ILE A 303 10.66 -7.20 -5.33
N GLY A 304 11.70 -7.21 -6.17
CA GLY A 304 12.10 -6.09 -7.04
C GLY A 304 12.97 -5.05 -6.37
N SER A 305 13.09 -5.10 -5.04
CA SER A 305 13.88 -4.17 -4.25
C SER A 305 14.66 -4.89 -3.17
N THR A 306 15.71 -4.26 -2.68
CA THR A 306 16.53 -4.70 -1.54
C THR A 306 16.56 -3.62 -0.48
N MET A 307 16.58 -4.04 0.79
CA MET A 307 16.82 -3.11 1.89
C MET A 307 18.31 -3.01 2.12
N GLU A 308 18.85 -1.81 1.98
CA GLU A 308 20.26 -1.50 2.20
C GLU A 308 20.42 -0.46 3.31
N VAL A 309 21.52 -0.53 4.04
CA VAL A 309 21.86 0.48 5.04
C VAL A 309 22.27 1.77 4.33
N ASP A 310 21.67 2.89 4.70
CA ASP A 310 22.07 4.21 4.17
C ASP A 310 23.09 4.85 5.11
N ALA A 311 24.31 5.03 4.61
CA ALA A 311 25.40 5.61 5.38
C ALA A 311 25.08 7.02 5.93
N ARG A 312 24.26 7.81 5.23
CA ARG A 312 23.84 9.15 5.66
C ARG A 312 22.87 9.12 6.83
N LEU A 313 22.01 8.08 6.91
CA LEU A 313 21.12 7.90 8.05
C LEU A 313 21.89 7.37 9.27
N VAL A 314 22.92 6.59 9.04
CA VAL A 314 23.79 6.05 10.09
C VAL A 314 24.73 7.13 10.64
N LEU A 315 25.24 7.99 9.78
CA LEU A 315 26.16 9.09 10.11
C LEU A 315 25.58 10.42 9.61
N PRO A 316 24.56 10.97 10.30
CA PRO A 316 23.84 12.15 9.84
C PRO A 316 24.66 13.44 9.88
N ASP A 317 25.53 13.57 10.87
CA ASP A 317 26.43 14.71 11.05
C ASP A 317 27.88 14.23 11.12
N ARG A 318 28.61 14.44 10.05
CA ARG A 318 30.00 14.00 9.92
C ARG A 318 31.00 14.86 10.73
N LYS A 319 30.59 16.03 11.18
CA LYS A 319 31.37 16.96 11.99
C LYS A 319 31.19 16.78 13.49
N LYS A 320 30.21 15.94 13.87
CA LYS A 320 29.97 15.61 15.27
C LYS A 320 30.99 14.57 15.74
N SER A 321 31.45 14.67 17.00
CA SER A 321 32.36 13.68 17.56
C SER A 321 31.67 12.32 17.79
N PHE A 322 32.42 11.24 17.78
CA PHE A 322 31.88 9.90 18.07
C PHE A 322 31.36 9.82 19.50
N ALA A 323 32.03 10.47 20.47
CA ALA A 323 31.59 10.55 21.87
C ALA A 323 30.22 11.24 22.00
N ASP A 324 29.97 12.27 21.21
CA ASP A 324 28.69 12.99 21.19
C ASP A 324 27.61 12.26 20.40
N GLY A 325 27.93 11.13 19.77
CA GLY A 325 26.97 10.28 19.05
C GLY A 325 26.85 10.62 17.56
N ALA A 326 27.96 10.83 16.86
CA ALA A 326 28.00 10.96 15.40
C ALA A 326 27.33 9.78 14.71
N VAL A 327 27.52 8.56 15.21
CA VAL A 327 26.89 7.35 14.68
C VAL A 327 25.52 7.13 15.31
N ALA A 328 24.46 7.56 14.63
CA ALA A 328 23.10 7.54 15.14
C ALA A 328 22.56 6.12 15.46
N ALA A 329 23.12 5.09 14.81
CA ALA A 329 22.74 3.69 15.05
C ALA A 329 23.29 3.10 16.34
N LEU A 330 24.13 3.83 17.07
CA LEU A 330 24.84 3.38 18.24
C LEU A 330 24.47 4.19 19.49
N SER A 331 24.69 3.57 20.64
CA SER A 331 24.69 4.30 21.91
C SER A 331 25.95 5.18 21.99
N SER A 332 25.78 6.44 22.37
CA SER A 332 26.89 7.35 22.68
C SER A 332 27.59 7.05 24.00
N ASN A 333 27.17 6.00 24.72
CA ASN A 333 27.87 5.58 25.96
C ASN A 333 29.28 5.05 25.62
N PRO A 334 30.37 5.72 26.06
CA PRO A 334 31.74 5.30 25.80
C PRO A 334 32.05 3.89 26.31
N ASP A 335 31.32 3.44 27.35
CA ASP A 335 31.46 2.12 27.95
C ASP A 335 30.77 1.00 27.16
N SER A 336 29.98 1.34 26.16
CA SER A 336 29.38 0.33 25.29
C SER A 336 30.44 -0.47 24.54
N TRP A 337 30.15 -1.77 24.34
CA TRP A 337 31.07 -2.68 23.67
C TRP A 337 31.56 -2.15 22.32
N PHE A 338 30.64 -1.60 21.52
CA PHE A 338 31.00 -1.10 20.20
C PHE A 338 31.84 0.19 20.25
N MET A 339 31.54 1.11 21.20
CA MET A 339 32.34 2.34 21.33
C MET A 339 33.76 2.03 21.81
N ARG A 340 33.96 1.00 22.62
CA ARG A 340 35.30 0.52 22.99
C ARG A 340 36.03 -0.12 21.81
N GLN A 341 35.34 -0.91 20.98
CA GLN A 341 35.93 -1.43 19.72
C GLN A 341 36.31 -0.29 18.77
N LEU A 342 35.45 0.73 18.63
CA LEU A 342 35.73 1.92 17.83
C LEU A 342 36.98 2.65 18.34
N GLY A 343 37.09 2.89 19.65
CA GLY A 343 38.27 3.46 20.25
C GLY A 343 39.53 2.61 20.00
N GLY A 344 39.41 1.29 20.00
CA GLY A 344 40.48 0.35 19.64
C GLY A 344 40.89 0.42 18.17
N LEU A 345 39.96 0.72 17.26
CA LEU A 345 40.22 0.95 15.83
C LEU A 345 40.93 2.29 15.60
N LEU A 346 40.52 3.35 16.29
CA LEU A 346 41.00 4.72 16.10
C LEU A 346 42.42 4.94 16.71
N ARG A 347 42.70 4.36 17.88
CA ARG A 347 43.95 4.58 18.65
C ARG A 347 45.25 4.31 17.87
N PRO A 348 45.41 3.24 17.08
CA PRO A 348 46.60 2.99 16.29
C PRO A 348 46.95 4.11 15.28
N TYR A 349 45.90 4.84 14.84
CA TYR A 349 46.06 5.96 13.89
C TYR A 349 46.18 7.32 14.57
N GLY A 350 46.22 7.37 15.92
CA GLY A 350 46.36 8.60 16.71
C GLY A 350 45.06 9.37 16.92
N PHE A 351 43.89 8.77 16.65
CA PHE A 351 42.58 9.37 16.85
C PHE A 351 41.89 8.83 18.10
N THR A 352 40.92 9.61 18.60
CA THR A 352 40.09 9.28 19.78
C THR A 352 38.61 9.36 19.44
N LEU A 353 37.78 9.05 20.40
CA LEU A 353 36.32 9.20 20.24
C LEU A 353 35.85 10.66 20.18
N ASP A 354 36.71 11.61 20.57
CA ASP A 354 36.41 13.05 20.51
C ASP A 354 36.60 13.64 19.12
N ASN A 355 37.27 12.91 18.21
CA ASN A 355 37.39 13.31 16.80
C ASN A 355 36.07 13.11 16.05
N CYS A 356 35.89 13.85 14.96
CA CYS A 356 34.77 13.68 14.05
C CYS A 356 35.12 12.78 12.85
N TYR A 357 34.13 12.35 12.09
CA TYR A 357 34.35 11.48 10.95
C TYR A 357 35.16 12.13 9.84
N ASP A 358 34.95 13.43 9.60
CA ASP A 358 35.67 14.18 8.56
C ASP A 358 37.16 14.42 8.91
N ASP A 359 37.57 14.26 10.18
CA ASP A 359 38.99 14.34 10.59
C ASP A 359 39.79 13.09 10.22
N LEU A 360 39.11 11.97 9.94
CA LEU A 360 39.74 10.68 9.67
C LEU A 360 40.28 10.58 8.25
N PRO A 361 41.42 9.92 8.04
CA PRO A 361 41.88 9.56 6.70
C PRO A 361 40.88 8.65 5.98
N GLU A 362 40.81 8.73 4.65
CA GLU A 362 39.85 7.99 3.82
C GLU A 362 39.89 6.47 4.09
N GLU A 363 41.11 5.89 4.23
CA GLU A 363 41.26 4.47 4.58
C GLU A 363 40.60 4.11 5.92
N LEU A 364 40.70 4.98 6.93
CA LEU A 364 40.08 4.74 8.24
C LEU A 364 38.56 4.97 8.19
N GLN A 365 38.09 5.90 7.36
CA GLN A 365 36.68 6.09 7.10
C GLN A 365 36.03 4.83 6.47
N GLU A 366 36.68 4.21 5.49
CA GLU A 366 36.23 2.95 4.88
C GLU A 366 36.24 1.82 5.91
N LYS A 367 37.34 1.65 6.67
CA LYS A 367 37.41 0.64 7.75
C LYS A 367 36.33 0.83 8.81
N LEU A 368 35.99 2.06 9.16
CA LEU A 368 34.90 2.36 10.08
C LEU A 368 33.54 1.96 9.52
N MET A 369 33.28 2.26 8.26
CA MET A 369 31.96 2.01 7.67
C MET A 369 31.77 0.55 7.25
N ASP A 370 32.72 -0.03 6.58
CA ASP A 370 32.60 -1.35 5.94
C ASP A 370 33.26 -2.49 6.74
N GLY A 371 34.11 -2.15 7.71
CA GLY A 371 34.81 -3.09 8.56
C GLY A 371 36.27 -3.29 8.19
N SER A 372 37.02 -3.95 9.07
CA SER A 372 38.44 -4.23 8.90
C SER A 372 38.79 -5.62 9.48
N ASP A 373 39.64 -6.33 8.78
CA ASP A 373 40.28 -7.55 9.28
C ASP A 373 41.41 -7.24 10.29
N ASP A 374 41.77 -5.98 10.49
CA ASP A 374 42.76 -5.56 11.46
C ASP A 374 42.28 -5.84 12.89
N LEU A 375 43.16 -6.31 13.75
CA LEU A 375 42.87 -6.57 15.15
C LEU A 375 42.77 -5.28 15.97
N CYS A 376 41.56 -4.95 16.39
CA CYS A 376 41.32 -3.87 17.34
C CYS A 376 41.54 -4.37 18.78
N VAL A 377 42.43 -3.74 19.49
CA VAL A 377 42.75 -4.06 20.90
C VAL A 377 42.11 -3.02 21.79
N PHE A 378 41.27 -3.42 22.72
CA PHE A 378 40.66 -2.53 23.71
C PHE A 378 40.52 -3.22 25.07
N GLU A 379 40.47 -2.41 26.12
CA GLU A 379 40.37 -2.84 27.49
C GLU A 379 38.88 -2.75 27.94
N TYR A 380 38.43 -3.75 28.68
CA TYR A 380 37.14 -3.70 29.29
C TYR A 380 37.21 -4.19 30.75
N GLU A 381 36.46 -3.53 31.63
CA GLU A 381 36.30 -3.92 33.01
C GLU A 381 35.13 -4.92 33.14
N ASN A 382 35.40 -6.09 33.71
CA ASN A 382 34.37 -7.10 33.92
C ASN A 382 33.54 -6.74 35.20
N LEU A 383 32.41 -7.45 35.38
CA LEU A 383 31.54 -7.26 36.55
C LEU A 383 32.23 -7.46 37.96
N ARG A 384 33.50 -7.91 37.97
CA ARG A 384 34.31 -8.11 39.17
C ARG A 384 35.40 -7.03 39.34
N GLY A 385 35.35 -5.95 38.53
CA GLY A 385 36.34 -4.86 38.60
C GLY A 385 37.71 -5.21 38.00
N GLN A 386 37.86 -6.29 37.25
CA GLN A 386 39.13 -6.67 36.61
C GLN A 386 39.19 -6.15 35.20
N VAL A 387 40.22 -5.38 34.86
CA VAL A 387 40.49 -4.93 33.53
C VAL A 387 41.08 -6.10 32.70
N LYS A 388 40.44 -6.43 31.60
CA LYS A 388 40.89 -7.43 30.62
C LYS A 388 41.10 -6.80 29.27
N GLN A 389 42.16 -7.17 28.61
CA GLN A 389 42.42 -6.80 27.25
C GLN A 389 41.74 -7.77 26.29
N PHE A 390 41.02 -7.26 25.31
CA PHE A 390 40.31 -8.04 24.31
C PHE A 390 40.75 -7.62 22.91
N SER A 391 40.94 -8.59 22.02
CA SER A 391 41.35 -8.36 20.65
C SER A 391 40.37 -8.99 19.71
N THR A 392 39.84 -8.22 18.78
CA THR A 392 38.86 -8.68 17.79
C THR A 392 38.95 -7.84 16.52
N THR A 393 38.40 -8.33 15.41
CA THR A 393 38.23 -7.56 14.19
C THR A 393 37.09 -6.56 14.34
N PHE A 394 37.10 -5.48 13.59
CA PHE A 394 36.04 -4.48 13.57
C PHE A 394 35.04 -4.80 12.46
N GLU A 395 33.82 -5.15 12.83
CA GLU A 395 32.77 -5.57 11.90
C GLU A 395 32.38 -4.46 10.89
N GLY A 396 32.58 -3.19 11.22
CA GLY A 396 32.05 -2.05 10.47
C GLY A 396 30.62 -1.67 10.87
N VAL A 397 30.32 -0.38 10.74
CA VAL A 397 29.01 0.15 11.16
C VAL A 397 27.89 -0.33 10.24
N LEU A 398 28.09 -0.32 8.92
CA LEU A 398 27.07 -0.73 7.95
C LEU A 398 26.76 -2.23 8.03
N PRO A 399 27.75 -3.14 8.05
CA PRO A 399 27.51 -4.56 8.25
C PRO A 399 26.81 -4.86 9.59
N MET A 400 27.22 -4.19 10.68
CA MET A 400 26.60 -4.34 12.01
C MET A 400 25.12 -3.97 12.01
N VAL A 401 24.75 -2.83 11.43
CA VAL A 401 23.33 -2.40 11.32
C VAL A 401 22.55 -3.41 10.49
N ARG A 402 23.12 -3.88 9.36
CA ARG A 402 22.52 -4.89 8.49
C ARG A 402 22.28 -6.20 9.24
N ARG A 403 23.25 -6.69 9.99
CA ARG A 403 23.16 -7.90 10.78
C ARG A 403 22.10 -7.75 11.87
N ARG A 404 22.13 -6.67 12.67
CA ARG A 404 21.17 -6.43 13.75
C ARG A 404 19.72 -6.32 13.23
N TYR A 405 19.52 -5.73 12.06
CA TYR A 405 18.22 -5.71 11.42
C TYR A 405 17.72 -7.12 11.05
N ARG A 406 18.60 -7.97 10.51
CA ARG A 406 18.25 -9.35 10.13
C ARG A 406 18.01 -10.25 11.35
N GLU A 407 18.80 -10.12 12.39
CA GLU A 407 18.76 -10.93 13.61
C GLU A 407 17.78 -10.40 14.66
N ALA A 408 17.07 -9.30 14.37
CA ALA A 408 16.13 -8.69 15.30
C ALA A 408 15.05 -9.69 15.72
N SER A 409 15.02 -10.02 17.00
CA SER A 409 14.07 -10.96 17.60
C SER A 409 12.71 -10.33 17.95
N SER A 410 12.60 -9.00 17.91
CA SER A 410 11.37 -8.26 18.18
C SER A 410 11.11 -7.21 17.09
N ASP A 411 9.83 -6.91 16.87
CA ASP A 411 9.43 -5.86 15.91
C ASP A 411 10.00 -4.49 16.32
N MET A 412 10.11 -4.22 17.63
CA MET A 412 10.68 -2.97 18.14
C MET A 412 12.17 -2.83 17.73
N MET A 413 12.97 -3.89 17.87
CA MET A 413 14.37 -3.87 17.42
C MET A 413 14.47 -3.76 15.90
N ARG A 414 13.60 -4.44 15.17
CA ARG A 414 13.55 -4.35 13.71
C ARG A 414 13.20 -2.95 13.25
N ASP A 415 12.21 -2.31 13.88
CA ASP A 415 11.84 -0.92 13.60
C ASP A 415 12.98 0.05 13.95
N GLN A 416 13.68 -0.17 15.07
CA GLN A 416 14.81 0.65 15.50
C GLN A 416 15.98 0.63 14.50
N PHE A 417 16.35 -0.54 13.97
CA PHE A 417 17.40 -0.61 12.95
C PHE A 417 16.87 -0.33 11.55
N GLY A 418 15.58 -0.56 11.31
CA GLY A 418 14.90 -0.28 10.05
C GLY A 418 14.92 1.21 9.65
N GLN A 419 14.99 2.13 10.62
CA GLN A 419 15.10 3.57 10.34
C GLN A 419 16.42 3.96 9.64
N PHE A 420 17.46 3.12 9.70
CA PHE A 420 18.74 3.31 9.01
C PHE A 420 18.81 2.60 7.66
N MET A 421 17.72 1.91 7.28
CA MET A 421 17.62 1.15 6.04
C MET A 421 16.88 1.96 4.98
N THR A 422 17.32 1.81 3.75
CA THR A 422 16.70 2.42 2.56
C THR A 422 16.32 1.33 1.58
N VAL A 423 15.13 1.44 0.99
CA VAL A 423 14.68 0.55 -0.07
C VAL A 423 15.27 1.03 -1.39
N LYS A 424 16.09 0.19 -2.03
CA LYS A 424 16.65 0.46 -3.36
C LYS A 424 16.14 -0.58 -4.37
N PRO A 425 16.03 -0.21 -5.65
CA PRO A 425 15.79 -1.21 -6.70
C PRO A 425 16.86 -2.30 -6.65
N CYS A 426 16.46 -3.55 -6.84
CA CYS A 426 17.40 -4.67 -6.88
C CYS A 426 18.44 -4.46 -7.99
N SER A 427 19.71 -4.59 -7.67
CA SER A 427 20.83 -4.38 -8.61
C SER A 427 20.84 -5.37 -9.79
N THR A 428 20.22 -6.54 -9.65
CA THR A 428 20.16 -7.59 -10.68
C THR A 428 18.97 -7.40 -11.62
N CYS A 429 17.77 -7.17 -11.09
CA CYS A 429 16.57 -7.07 -11.93
C CYS A 429 16.09 -5.63 -12.14
N HIS A 430 16.74 -4.64 -11.55
CA HIS A 430 16.41 -3.22 -11.66
C HIS A 430 14.93 -2.89 -11.42
N GLY A 431 14.28 -3.65 -10.52
CA GLY A 431 12.88 -3.45 -10.17
C GLY A 431 11.89 -4.37 -10.88
N THR A 432 12.26 -5.04 -11.96
CA THR A 432 11.35 -5.88 -12.76
C THR A 432 10.85 -7.13 -12.07
N ARG A 433 11.47 -7.54 -10.94
CA ARG A 433 11.12 -8.71 -10.11
C ARG A 433 11.38 -10.07 -10.77
N LEU A 434 11.57 -10.13 -12.08
CA LEU A 434 11.68 -11.33 -12.88
C LEU A 434 13.12 -11.64 -13.28
N ARG A 435 13.34 -12.87 -13.71
CA ARG A 435 14.59 -13.31 -14.33
C ARG A 435 14.71 -12.74 -15.75
N HIS A 436 15.94 -12.65 -16.25
CA HIS A 436 16.22 -12.14 -17.60
C HIS A 436 15.59 -13.00 -18.69
N GLU A 437 15.46 -14.31 -18.48
CA GLU A 437 14.83 -15.24 -19.41
C GLU A 437 13.35 -14.92 -19.61
N ALA A 438 12.63 -14.56 -18.55
CA ALA A 438 11.23 -14.14 -18.64
C ALA A 438 11.08 -12.81 -19.41
N LEU A 439 12.03 -11.89 -19.25
CA LEU A 439 12.04 -10.59 -19.93
C LEU A 439 12.42 -10.69 -21.41
N ALA A 440 12.99 -11.83 -21.82
CA ALA A 440 13.33 -12.10 -23.21
C ALA A 440 12.11 -12.41 -24.09
N ILE A 441 10.93 -12.61 -23.50
CA ILE A 441 9.68 -12.87 -24.20
C ILE A 441 8.92 -11.55 -24.37
N LYS A 442 8.50 -11.23 -25.60
CA LYS A 442 7.87 -9.95 -25.92
C LYS A 442 6.55 -10.13 -26.67
N ILE A 443 5.64 -9.17 -26.51
CA ILE A 443 4.42 -9.02 -27.30
C ILE A 443 4.39 -7.57 -27.81
N GLY A 444 4.27 -7.36 -29.12
CA GLY A 444 4.29 -6.01 -29.69
C GLY A 444 5.57 -5.22 -29.36
N GLY A 445 6.69 -5.93 -29.14
CA GLY A 445 7.99 -5.33 -28.80
C GLY A 445 8.23 -5.11 -27.30
N LEU A 446 7.21 -5.23 -26.45
CA LEU A 446 7.32 -5.04 -24.99
C LEU A 446 7.38 -6.38 -24.26
N ASN A 447 8.26 -6.48 -23.26
CA ASN A 447 8.22 -7.58 -22.29
C ASN A 447 7.15 -7.32 -21.21
N ILE A 448 6.85 -8.33 -20.39
CA ILE A 448 5.79 -8.24 -19.40
C ILE A 448 6.04 -7.15 -18.33
N ALA A 449 7.29 -6.88 -17.96
CA ALA A 449 7.63 -5.82 -17.00
C ALA A 449 7.43 -4.44 -17.63
N GLU A 450 7.95 -4.21 -18.84
CA GLU A 450 7.75 -2.96 -19.58
C GLU A 450 6.27 -2.68 -19.81
N LEU A 451 5.48 -3.70 -20.18
CA LEU A 451 4.03 -3.55 -20.36
C LEU A 451 3.35 -3.17 -19.04
N THR A 452 3.67 -3.83 -17.92
CA THR A 452 3.05 -3.53 -16.62
C THR A 452 3.47 -2.19 -16.04
N ASP A 453 4.56 -1.60 -16.50
CA ASP A 453 5.02 -0.26 -16.13
C ASP A 453 4.30 0.86 -16.91
N LEU A 454 3.57 0.53 -17.97
CA LEU A 454 2.71 1.50 -18.63
C LEU A 454 1.51 1.87 -17.75
N PRO A 455 1.06 3.14 -17.76
CA PRO A 455 -0.23 3.51 -17.20
C PRO A 455 -1.38 2.74 -17.86
N VAL A 456 -2.45 2.49 -17.11
CA VAL A 456 -3.65 1.82 -17.65
C VAL A 456 -4.19 2.55 -18.87
N SER A 457 -4.14 3.90 -18.91
CA SER A 457 -4.50 4.74 -20.04
C SER A 457 -3.79 4.36 -21.34
N ASP A 458 -2.51 3.97 -21.25
CA ASP A 458 -1.66 3.68 -22.40
C ASP A 458 -1.71 2.20 -22.80
N MET A 459 -2.04 1.32 -21.84
CA MET A 459 -2.19 -0.11 -22.09
C MET A 459 -3.37 -0.43 -23.00
N ILE A 460 -4.49 0.28 -22.89
CA ILE A 460 -5.68 0.04 -23.69
C ILE A 460 -5.39 0.29 -25.18
N PRO A 461 -4.87 1.47 -25.59
CA PRO A 461 -4.47 1.71 -26.97
C PRO A 461 -3.38 0.75 -27.48
N PHE A 462 -2.44 0.36 -26.60
CA PHE A 462 -1.43 -0.65 -26.96
C PHE A 462 -2.08 -1.95 -27.41
N PHE A 463 -3.04 -2.50 -26.62
CA PHE A 463 -3.75 -3.72 -27.00
C PHE A 463 -4.65 -3.57 -28.23
N ASP A 464 -5.13 -2.36 -28.52
CA ASP A 464 -5.93 -2.09 -29.71
C ASP A 464 -5.06 -2.02 -30.98
N SER A 465 -3.81 -1.58 -30.84
CA SER A 465 -2.86 -1.40 -31.95
C SER A 465 -2.05 -2.65 -32.31
N LEU A 466 -2.14 -3.74 -31.52
CA LEU A 466 -1.36 -4.96 -31.70
C LEU A 466 -1.64 -5.64 -33.05
N LYS A 467 -0.59 -5.80 -33.84
CA LYS A 467 -0.62 -6.59 -35.07
C LYS A 467 -0.27 -8.04 -34.74
N LEU A 468 -1.27 -8.89 -34.68
CA LEU A 468 -1.14 -10.31 -34.38
C LEU A 468 -1.45 -11.15 -35.59
N THR A 469 -0.79 -12.30 -35.73
CA THR A 469 -1.13 -13.32 -36.72
C THR A 469 -2.50 -13.94 -36.43
N GLU A 470 -3.17 -14.53 -37.44
CA GLU A 470 -4.47 -15.18 -37.20
C GLU A 470 -4.44 -16.23 -36.09
N LYS A 471 -3.36 -17.01 -36.02
CA LYS A 471 -3.14 -18.00 -34.93
C LYS A 471 -3.05 -17.33 -33.56
N GLN A 472 -2.28 -16.25 -33.43
CA GLN A 472 -2.15 -15.50 -32.20
C GLN A 472 -3.47 -14.84 -31.78
N GLN A 473 -4.23 -14.31 -32.74
CA GLN A 473 -5.57 -13.75 -32.51
C GLN A 473 -6.54 -14.80 -31.99
N LEU A 474 -6.56 -15.99 -32.59
CA LEU A 474 -7.44 -17.08 -32.13
C LEU A 474 -7.11 -17.52 -30.71
N ILE A 475 -5.83 -17.73 -30.40
CA ILE A 475 -5.36 -18.14 -29.06
C ILE A 475 -5.63 -17.05 -28.02
N GLY A 476 -5.35 -15.80 -28.36
CA GLY A 476 -5.42 -14.66 -27.44
C GLY A 476 -6.82 -14.08 -27.24
N LYS A 477 -7.80 -14.38 -28.10
CA LYS A 477 -9.11 -13.70 -28.15
C LYS A 477 -9.79 -13.57 -26.81
N GLN A 478 -9.91 -14.67 -26.07
CA GLN A 478 -10.58 -14.66 -24.77
C GLN A 478 -9.73 -13.93 -23.69
N ILE A 479 -8.40 -14.11 -23.73
CA ILE A 479 -7.48 -13.46 -22.82
C ILE A 479 -7.51 -11.93 -22.99
N PHE A 480 -7.46 -11.46 -24.24
CA PHE A 480 -7.57 -10.03 -24.56
C PHE A 480 -8.89 -9.42 -24.09
N LYS A 481 -10.00 -10.15 -24.26
CA LYS A 481 -11.31 -9.71 -23.80
C LYS A 481 -11.31 -9.47 -22.29
N GLU A 482 -10.77 -10.41 -21.52
CA GLU A 482 -10.70 -10.32 -20.06
C GLU A 482 -9.78 -9.20 -19.59
N ILE A 483 -8.58 -9.07 -20.21
CA ILE A 483 -7.65 -7.99 -19.88
C ILE A 483 -8.28 -6.62 -20.16
N LYS A 484 -8.85 -6.43 -21.36
CA LYS A 484 -9.49 -5.15 -21.74
C LYS A 484 -10.67 -4.80 -20.84
N ALA A 485 -11.49 -5.79 -20.49
CA ALA A 485 -12.60 -5.56 -19.57
C ALA A 485 -12.11 -5.02 -18.21
N ARG A 486 -11.10 -5.66 -17.62
CA ARG A 486 -10.53 -5.25 -16.32
C ARG A 486 -9.81 -3.89 -16.39
N LEU A 487 -9.08 -3.61 -17.48
CA LEU A 487 -8.46 -2.30 -17.69
C LEU A 487 -9.51 -1.19 -17.81
N ASN A 488 -10.59 -1.44 -18.56
CA ASN A 488 -11.69 -0.49 -18.69
C ASN A 488 -12.39 -0.23 -17.34
N PHE A 489 -12.51 -1.24 -16.45
CA PHE A 489 -13.04 -1.01 -15.11
C PHE A 489 -12.13 -0.12 -14.26
N LEU A 490 -10.81 -0.32 -14.33
CA LEU A 490 -9.85 0.59 -13.65
C LEU A 490 -9.99 2.03 -14.17
N GLN A 491 -10.17 2.21 -15.48
CA GLN A 491 -10.40 3.52 -16.09
C GLN A 491 -11.74 4.13 -15.63
N THR A 492 -12.81 3.33 -15.55
CA THR A 492 -14.13 3.79 -15.13
C THR A 492 -14.13 4.31 -13.67
N VAL A 493 -13.31 3.72 -12.79
CA VAL A 493 -13.19 4.19 -11.40
C VAL A 493 -12.11 5.28 -11.22
N GLY A 494 -11.59 5.87 -12.31
CA GLY A 494 -10.62 6.96 -12.27
C GLY A 494 -9.21 6.55 -11.82
N LEU A 495 -8.78 5.32 -12.13
CA LEU A 495 -7.45 4.78 -11.81
C LEU A 495 -6.60 4.56 -13.07
N ASP A 496 -6.90 5.27 -14.14
CA ASP A 496 -6.23 5.19 -15.44
C ASP A 496 -4.74 5.60 -15.41
N TYR A 497 -4.35 6.41 -14.44
CA TYR A 497 -2.97 6.84 -14.23
C TYR A 497 -2.08 5.79 -13.52
N LEU A 498 -2.66 4.74 -12.92
CA LEU A 498 -1.90 3.71 -12.22
C LEU A 498 -1.19 2.76 -13.20
N THR A 499 -0.04 2.25 -12.76
CA THR A 499 0.67 1.16 -13.42
C THR A 499 0.35 -0.17 -12.73
N LEU A 500 0.32 -1.27 -13.48
CA LEU A 500 0.06 -2.60 -12.92
C LEU A 500 1.23 -3.11 -12.05
N SER A 501 2.44 -2.63 -12.28
CA SER A 501 3.65 -2.93 -11.50
C SER A 501 3.65 -2.30 -10.11
N ARG A 502 2.86 -1.23 -9.89
CA ARG A 502 2.82 -0.49 -8.63
C ARG A 502 2.47 -1.40 -7.46
N THR A 503 3.28 -1.32 -6.41
CA THR A 503 3.12 -2.14 -5.21
C THR A 503 1.85 -1.74 -4.43
N ALA A 504 1.03 -2.71 -4.03
CA ALA A 504 -0.22 -2.45 -3.32
C ALA A 504 -0.02 -1.69 -2.00
N GLY A 505 1.11 -1.88 -1.33
CA GLY A 505 1.45 -1.14 -0.09
C GLY A 505 1.74 0.35 -0.27
N THR A 506 1.91 0.84 -1.51
CA THR A 506 2.12 2.27 -1.83
C THR A 506 0.85 2.98 -2.25
N LEU A 507 -0.27 2.26 -2.32
CA LEU A 507 -1.57 2.83 -2.67
C LEU A 507 -2.15 3.59 -1.49
N SER A 508 -2.83 4.69 -1.77
CA SER A 508 -3.71 5.33 -0.79
C SER A 508 -4.89 4.42 -0.44
N GLY A 509 -5.55 4.67 0.69
CA GLY A 509 -6.75 3.91 1.09
C GLY A 509 -7.82 3.93 0.01
N GLY A 510 -8.10 5.10 -0.57
CA GLY A 510 -9.09 5.26 -1.63
C GLY A 510 -8.69 4.57 -2.95
N GLU A 511 -7.40 4.61 -3.35
CA GLU A 511 -6.92 3.86 -4.53
C GLU A 511 -7.13 2.35 -4.35
N ALA A 512 -6.75 1.81 -3.19
CA ALA A 512 -6.91 0.39 -2.89
C ALA A 512 -8.39 -0.05 -2.88
N GLN A 513 -9.27 0.77 -2.32
CA GLN A 513 -10.71 0.53 -2.29
C GLN A 513 -11.32 0.53 -3.69
N ARG A 514 -10.96 1.51 -4.54
CA ARG A 514 -11.42 1.58 -5.93
C ARG A 514 -10.92 0.43 -6.79
N ILE A 515 -9.71 -0.07 -6.56
CA ILE A 515 -9.20 -1.28 -7.21
C ILE A 515 -10.10 -2.47 -6.87
N ARG A 516 -10.50 -2.64 -5.60
CA ARG A 516 -11.43 -3.70 -5.20
C ARG A 516 -12.79 -3.51 -5.84
N LEU A 517 -13.32 -2.28 -5.86
CA LEU A 517 -14.58 -1.96 -6.52
C LEU A 517 -14.52 -2.33 -8.02
N ALA A 518 -13.45 -1.93 -8.72
CA ALA A 518 -13.24 -2.29 -10.12
C ALA A 518 -13.23 -3.81 -10.34
N THR A 519 -12.58 -4.55 -9.45
CA THR A 519 -12.54 -6.02 -9.52
C THR A 519 -13.94 -6.63 -9.32
N GLN A 520 -14.75 -6.08 -8.41
CA GLN A 520 -16.11 -6.55 -8.17
C GLN A 520 -17.07 -6.22 -9.32
N ILE A 521 -16.98 -5.02 -9.88
CA ILE A 521 -17.74 -4.65 -11.11
C ILE A 521 -17.39 -5.61 -12.25
N GLY A 522 -16.09 -5.94 -12.36
CA GLY A 522 -15.59 -6.89 -13.37
C GLY A 522 -16.09 -8.31 -13.22
N SER A 523 -16.49 -8.72 -12.02
CA SER A 523 -17.05 -10.06 -11.78
C SER A 523 -18.44 -10.26 -12.38
N GLY A 524 -19.18 -9.17 -12.67
CA GLY A 524 -20.53 -9.21 -13.25
C GLY A 524 -21.56 -9.91 -12.37
N LEU A 525 -21.36 -9.96 -11.06
CA LEU A 525 -22.27 -10.58 -10.11
C LEU A 525 -23.59 -9.81 -10.05
N VAL A 526 -24.69 -10.55 -9.95
CA VAL A 526 -26.07 -10.04 -9.92
C VAL A 526 -26.76 -10.52 -8.66
N GLY A 527 -27.64 -9.69 -8.08
CA GLY A 527 -28.40 -10.03 -6.88
C GLY A 527 -27.56 -10.03 -5.60
N VAL A 528 -26.44 -9.32 -5.59
CA VAL A 528 -25.52 -9.20 -4.45
C VAL A 528 -25.80 -7.91 -3.67
N LEU A 529 -25.58 -7.94 -2.37
CA LEU A 529 -25.56 -6.77 -1.50
C LEU A 529 -24.11 -6.27 -1.36
N TYR A 530 -23.80 -5.12 -1.94
CA TYR A 530 -22.52 -4.45 -1.75
C TYR A 530 -22.59 -3.43 -0.63
N ILE A 531 -21.62 -3.45 0.27
CA ILE A 531 -21.50 -2.48 1.36
C ILE A 531 -20.15 -1.79 1.24
N LEU A 532 -20.17 -0.47 1.02
CA LEU A 532 -18.99 0.35 0.78
C LEU A 532 -18.82 1.37 1.91
N ASP A 533 -17.57 1.56 2.34
CA ASP A 533 -17.19 2.54 3.36
C ASP A 533 -16.49 3.73 2.70
N GLU A 534 -17.19 4.85 2.61
CA GLU A 534 -16.70 6.14 2.11
C GLU A 534 -15.88 6.03 0.79
N PRO A 535 -16.46 5.50 -0.30
CA PRO A 535 -15.71 5.26 -1.53
C PRO A 535 -15.26 6.54 -2.26
N SER A 536 -15.81 7.72 -1.93
CA SER A 536 -15.43 9.04 -2.47
C SER A 536 -14.15 9.61 -1.85
N ILE A 537 -13.59 8.95 -0.81
CA ILE A 537 -12.42 9.44 -0.08
C ILE A 537 -11.23 9.74 -0.99
N GLY A 538 -10.61 10.92 -0.80
CA GLY A 538 -9.40 11.34 -1.54
C GLY A 538 -9.64 11.54 -3.04
N LEU A 539 -10.91 11.67 -3.46
CA LEU A 539 -11.28 11.96 -4.84
C LEU A 539 -11.45 13.45 -5.08
N HIS A 540 -10.92 13.88 -6.21
CA HIS A 540 -11.35 15.14 -6.81
C HIS A 540 -12.77 14.98 -7.36
N GLN A 541 -13.59 16.05 -7.39
CA GLN A 541 -14.98 15.98 -7.84
C GLN A 541 -15.14 15.38 -9.25
N ARG A 542 -14.23 15.68 -10.17
CA ARG A 542 -14.18 15.06 -11.49
C ARG A 542 -14.13 13.53 -11.44
N ASP A 543 -13.35 13.00 -10.49
CA ASP A 543 -13.19 11.54 -10.37
C ASP A 543 -14.36 10.93 -9.58
N ASN A 544 -15.03 11.72 -8.72
CA ASN A 544 -16.25 11.34 -8.01
C ASN A 544 -17.42 11.10 -8.98
N ASP A 545 -17.57 11.92 -10.02
CA ASP A 545 -18.57 11.69 -11.07
C ASP A 545 -18.42 10.30 -11.73
N LYS A 546 -17.17 9.91 -12.04
CA LYS A 546 -16.87 8.59 -12.60
C LYS A 546 -17.23 7.46 -11.63
N LEU A 547 -16.92 7.65 -10.35
CA LEU A 547 -17.30 6.68 -9.30
C LEU A 547 -18.82 6.51 -9.21
N LEU A 548 -19.57 7.60 -9.21
CA LEU A 548 -21.04 7.57 -9.16
C LEU A 548 -21.64 6.84 -10.37
N GLU A 549 -21.09 7.05 -11.57
CA GLU A 549 -21.48 6.27 -12.75
C GLU A 549 -21.21 4.77 -12.56
N ALA A 550 -20.06 4.41 -12.00
CA ALA A 550 -19.70 3.02 -11.74
C ALA A 550 -20.66 2.37 -10.74
N LEU A 551 -21.02 3.07 -9.65
CA LEU A 551 -21.98 2.61 -8.64
C LEU A 551 -23.38 2.46 -9.23
N LYS A 552 -23.83 3.41 -10.06
CA LYS A 552 -25.12 3.32 -10.76
C LYS A 552 -25.17 2.12 -11.70
N ARG A 553 -24.10 1.86 -12.47
CA ARG A 553 -24.00 0.66 -13.31
C ARG A 553 -24.09 -0.63 -12.49
N LEU A 554 -23.39 -0.69 -11.34
CA LEU A 554 -23.44 -1.86 -10.46
C LEU A 554 -24.85 -2.09 -9.91
N ARG A 555 -25.57 -1.02 -9.54
CA ARG A 555 -26.99 -1.06 -9.16
C ARG A 555 -27.85 -1.59 -10.31
N ASP A 556 -27.68 -1.03 -11.51
CA ASP A 556 -28.51 -1.34 -12.69
C ASP A 556 -28.32 -2.78 -13.18
N LEU A 557 -27.28 -3.48 -12.75
CA LEU A 557 -27.13 -4.92 -12.91
C LEU A 557 -28.04 -5.74 -11.97
N GLY A 558 -28.86 -5.11 -11.13
CA GLY A 558 -29.75 -5.78 -10.18
C GLY A 558 -29.08 -6.07 -8.83
N ASN A 559 -28.17 -5.21 -8.39
CA ASN A 559 -27.53 -5.30 -7.09
C ASN A 559 -28.05 -4.23 -6.13
N THR A 560 -28.04 -4.55 -4.84
CA THR A 560 -28.30 -3.58 -3.78
C THR A 560 -26.98 -3.00 -3.29
N LEU A 561 -26.88 -1.68 -3.25
CA LEU A 561 -25.69 -0.99 -2.77
C LEU A 561 -26.03 -0.20 -1.49
N ILE A 562 -25.30 -0.46 -0.42
CA ILE A 562 -25.31 0.36 0.80
C ILE A 562 -23.96 1.08 0.87
N VAL A 563 -24.00 2.40 0.85
CA VAL A 563 -22.80 3.24 0.88
C VAL A 563 -22.82 4.10 2.13
N VAL A 564 -21.82 3.97 2.99
CA VAL A 564 -21.63 4.91 4.11
C VAL A 564 -20.92 6.11 3.52
N GLU A 565 -21.57 7.28 3.52
CA GLU A 565 -21.03 8.47 2.83
C GLU A 565 -21.42 9.80 3.49
N HIS A 566 -20.58 10.79 3.21
CA HIS A 566 -20.72 12.18 3.66
C HIS A 566 -20.71 13.19 2.52
N ASP A 567 -20.39 12.75 1.31
CA ASP A 567 -20.31 13.60 0.11
C ASP A 567 -21.70 14.03 -0.37
N GLU A 568 -21.88 15.33 -0.64
CA GLU A 568 -23.15 15.91 -1.06
C GLU A 568 -23.62 15.35 -2.41
N ASP A 569 -22.72 15.16 -3.38
CA ASP A 569 -23.07 14.68 -4.72
C ASP A 569 -23.53 13.22 -4.67
N THR A 570 -22.86 12.39 -3.85
CA THR A 570 -23.26 11.02 -3.63
C THR A 570 -24.64 10.92 -2.96
N MET A 571 -24.89 11.75 -1.95
CA MET A 571 -26.22 11.79 -1.29
C MET A 571 -27.33 12.23 -2.25
N ARG A 572 -27.08 13.23 -3.11
CA ARG A 572 -28.05 13.69 -4.12
C ARG A 572 -28.29 12.66 -5.23
N ALA A 573 -27.28 11.84 -5.53
CA ALA A 573 -27.38 10.78 -6.54
C ALA A 573 -28.01 9.49 -6.02
N ALA A 574 -28.23 9.36 -4.70
CA ALA A 574 -28.78 8.17 -4.07
C ALA A 574 -30.27 8.01 -4.35
N ASP A 575 -30.73 6.77 -4.51
CA ASP A 575 -32.15 6.43 -4.60
C ASP A 575 -32.86 6.51 -3.23
N TYR A 576 -32.09 6.28 -2.16
CA TYR A 576 -32.58 6.25 -0.78
C TYR A 576 -31.48 6.63 0.20
N ILE A 577 -31.83 7.42 1.21
CA ILE A 577 -30.89 7.86 2.25
C ILE A 577 -31.43 7.46 3.61
N VAL A 578 -30.54 7.02 4.50
CA VAL A 578 -30.80 6.78 5.92
C VAL A 578 -29.86 7.67 6.74
N ASP A 579 -30.44 8.67 7.41
CA ASP A 579 -29.70 9.58 8.27
C ASP A 579 -29.70 9.07 9.71
N ILE A 580 -28.51 8.76 10.25
CA ILE A 580 -28.32 8.17 11.57
C ILE A 580 -27.72 9.20 12.52
N GLY A 581 -28.41 9.41 13.65
CA GLY A 581 -28.04 10.45 14.61
C GLY A 581 -28.83 10.34 15.91
N PRO A 582 -29.24 11.48 16.47
CA PRO A 582 -29.01 12.87 16.07
C PRO A 582 -27.59 13.40 16.39
N ALA A 583 -26.84 12.68 17.22
CA ALA A 583 -25.50 13.05 17.68
C ALA A 583 -24.54 11.85 17.57
N ALA A 584 -23.35 11.94 18.17
CA ALA A 584 -22.35 10.89 18.16
C ALA A 584 -22.38 10.07 19.47
N GLY A 585 -21.77 8.87 19.45
CA GLY A 585 -21.58 8.01 20.62
C GLY A 585 -22.88 7.60 21.29
N GLU A 586 -22.99 7.78 22.60
CA GLU A 586 -24.17 7.39 23.39
C GLU A 586 -25.42 8.23 23.05
N HIS A 587 -25.25 9.41 22.47
CA HIS A 587 -26.35 10.27 22.03
C HIS A 587 -26.77 10.03 20.56
N GLY A 588 -26.07 9.14 19.85
CA GLY A 588 -26.41 8.68 18.51
C GLY A 588 -27.25 7.40 18.50
N GLY A 589 -27.16 6.67 17.42
CA GLY A 589 -27.69 5.30 17.28
C GLY A 589 -29.18 5.21 17.00
N THR A 590 -29.83 6.29 16.53
CA THR A 590 -31.22 6.29 16.09
C THR A 590 -31.34 6.75 14.63
N ILE A 591 -32.43 6.40 13.96
CA ILE A 591 -32.74 6.90 12.63
C ILE A 591 -33.44 8.26 12.79
N VAL A 592 -32.84 9.32 12.26
CA VAL A 592 -33.38 10.70 12.31
C VAL A 592 -34.33 10.93 11.15
N ALA A 593 -33.94 10.49 9.96
CA ALA A 593 -34.74 10.62 8.75
C ALA A 593 -34.37 9.51 7.77
N GLN A 594 -35.31 9.14 6.90
CA GLN A 594 -35.06 8.19 5.81
C GLN A 594 -35.98 8.48 4.63
N GLY A 595 -35.50 8.29 3.41
CA GLY A 595 -36.24 8.56 2.18
C GLY A 595 -35.33 9.09 1.07
N SER A 596 -35.91 9.86 0.15
CA SER A 596 -35.17 10.61 -0.88
C SER A 596 -34.35 11.76 -0.29
N ALA A 597 -33.50 12.37 -1.08
CA ALA A 597 -32.76 13.57 -0.66
C ALA A 597 -33.73 14.71 -0.24
N GLU A 598 -34.86 14.83 -0.92
CA GLU A 598 -35.90 15.81 -0.62
C GLU A 598 -36.55 15.55 0.76
N ASP A 599 -36.81 14.26 1.09
CA ASP A 599 -37.35 13.87 2.39
C ASP A 599 -36.37 14.22 3.53
N ILE A 600 -35.08 13.99 3.32
CA ILE A 600 -34.04 14.36 4.28
C ILE A 600 -33.97 15.88 4.46
N MET A 601 -34.02 16.66 3.36
CA MET A 601 -34.03 18.13 3.40
C MET A 601 -35.29 18.71 4.06
N ALA A 602 -36.40 18.01 4.00
CA ALA A 602 -37.64 18.40 4.65
C ALA A 602 -37.63 18.17 6.18
N CYS A 603 -36.80 17.25 6.68
CA CYS A 603 -36.72 16.93 8.10
C CYS A 603 -35.87 18.00 8.85
N SER A 604 -36.53 18.80 9.67
CA SER A 604 -35.86 19.86 10.45
C SER A 604 -34.88 19.35 11.51
N GLN A 605 -35.05 18.09 11.96
CA GLN A 605 -34.16 17.46 12.95
C GLN A 605 -32.89 16.88 12.31
N SER A 606 -32.93 16.63 10.99
CA SER A 606 -31.76 16.13 10.25
C SER A 606 -30.71 17.22 10.08
N LEU A 607 -29.55 17.04 10.70
CA LEU A 607 -28.41 17.93 10.52
C LEU A 607 -27.87 17.85 9.08
N THR A 608 -27.83 16.66 8.52
CA THR A 608 -27.51 16.40 7.11
C THR A 608 -28.45 17.16 6.19
N GLY A 609 -29.77 17.09 6.46
CA GLY A 609 -30.79 17.81 5.70
C GLY A 609 -30.62 19.33 5.77
N GLN A 610 -30.23 19.89 6.91
CA GLN A 610 -29.95 21.31 7.07
C GLN A 610 -28.78 21.78 6.19
N TYR A 611 -27.70 20.98 6.05
CA TYR A 611 -26.56 21.29 5.17
C TYR A 611 -26.93 21.10 3.69
N LEU A 612 -27.61 20.04 3.32
CA LEU A 612 -28.08 19.81 1.95
C LEU A 612 -29.02 20.91 1.44
N LYS A 613 -29.90 21.40 2.34
CA LYS A 613 -30.82 22.51 2.04
C LYS A 613 -30.10 23.86 2.01
N GLY A 614 -28.93 24.01 2.66
CA GLY A 614 -28.22 25.28 2.78
C GLY A 614 -28.68 26.17 3.93
N THR A 615 -29.54 25.67 4.87
CA THR A 615 -29.88 26.40 6.10
C THR A 615 -28.71 26.48 7.07
N LYS A 616 -27.80 25.48 7.00
CA LYS A 616 -26.46 25.53 7.59
C LYS A 616 -25.43 25.41 6.49
N TYR A 617 -24.36 26.17 6.56
CA TYR A 617 -23.26 26.15 5.60
C TYR A 617 -21.96 26.60 6.26
N ILE A 618 -20.82 26.22 5.69
CA ILE A 618 -19.51 26.72 6.07
C ILE A 618 -19.30 28.06 5.36
N PRO A 619 -19.13 29.19 6.07
CA PRO A 619 -19.03 30.52 5.46
C PRO A 619 -17.71 30.70 4.70
N VAL A 620 -17.73 31.50 3.66
CA VAL A 620 -16.53 31.97 2.98
C VAL A 620 -15.98 33.19 3.75
N PRO A 621 -14.66 33.27 4.01
CA PRO A 621 -14.07 34.45 4.63
C PRO A 621 -14.36 35.72 3.81
N LYS A 622 -14.77 36.79 4.48
CA LYS A 622 -15.07 38.09 3.81
C LYS A 622 -13.83 38.71 3.18
N VAL A 623 -12.68 38.49 3.79
CA VAL A 623 -11.39 39.01 3.32
C VAL A 623 -10.40 37.84 3.39
N ARG A 624 -9.65 37.62 2.33
CA ARG A 624 -8.55 36.62 2.32
C ARG A 624 -7.32 37.26 2.98
N ARG A 625 -6.63 36.45 3.82
CA ARG A 625 -5.39 36.93 4.43
C ARG A 625 -4.28 36.95 3.38
N LEU A 626 -3.50 38.03 3.38
CA LEU A 626 -2.33 38.17 2.51
C LEU A 626 -1.06 37.54 3.13
N GLY A 627 -1.15 37.07 4.39
CA GLY A 627 -0.02 36.56 5.14
C GLY A 627 0.94 37.63 5.62
N SER A 628 2.15 37.23 6.01
CA SER A 628 3.20 38.13 6.51
C SER A 628 3.95 38.88 5.40
N GLY A 629 3.65 38.66 4.13
CA GLY A 629 4.43 39.12 2.98
C GLY A 629 5.66 38.31 2.63
N ASN A 630 5.99 37.32 3.45
CA ASN A 630 7.07 36.36 3.23
C ASN A 630 6.53 35.06 2.62
N PHE A 631 7.41 34.34 1.89
CA PHE A 631 7.04 33.10 1.22
C PHE A 631 8.00 31.97 1.58
N LEU A 632 7.46 30.79 1.68
CA LEU A 632 8.22 29.56 1.64
C LEU A 632 8.25 29.06 0.20
N GLU A 633 9.42 28.98 -0.43
CA GLU A 633 9.58 28.69 -1.85
C GLU A 633 10.25 27.32 -2.06
N ILE A 634 9.61 26.47 -2.84
CA ILE A 634 10.20 25.22 -3.36
C ILE A 634 10.58 25.45 -4.81
N ILE A 635 11.85 25.27 -5.16
CA ILE A 635 12.37 25.52 -6.50
C ILE A 635 12.80 24.22 -7.15
N GLY A 636 12.26 23.94 -8.35
CA GLY A 636 12.66 22.81 -9.18
C GLY A 636 12.29 21.47 -8.61
N ALA A 637 11.13 21.32 -8.01
CA ALA A 637 10.59 20.05 -7.51
C ALA A 637 10.41 19.02 -8.65
N ALA A 638 11.10 17.87 -8.57
CA ALA A 638 11.21 16.88 -9.66
C ALA A 638 11.16 15.42 -9.18
N GLU A 639 10.55 15.16 -8.03
CA GLU A 639 10.36 13.79 -7.53
C GLU A 639 9.11 13.16 -8.15
N HIS A 640 9.16 11.87 -8.41
CA HIS A 640 8.11 11.08 -9.06
C HIS A 640 7.63 11.71 -10.38
N ASN A 641 6.37 12.15 -10.42
CA ASN A 641 5.77 12.75 -11.61
C ASN A 641 5.93 14.28 -11.69
N LEU A 642 6.53 14.93 -10.70
CA LEU A 642 6.69 16.40 -10.71
C LEU A 642 7.69 16.85 -11.79
N LYS A 643 7.30 17.86 -12.56
CA LYS A 643 8.01 18.34 -13.75
C LYS A 643 8.82 19.63 -13.49
N HIS A 644 9.78 19.57 -12.55
CA HIS A 644 10.63 20.71 -12.17
C HIS A 644 9.85 21.96 -11.79
N ILE A 645 8.78 21.79 -11.05
CA ILE A 645 7.87 22.89 -10.70
C ILE A 645 8.46 23.78 -9.60
N ASN A 646 8.07 25.07 -9.65
CA ASN A 646 8.32 26.05 -8.59
C ASN A 646 7.01 26.38 -7.90
N VAL A 647 7.04 26.41 -6.57
CA VAL A 647 5.86 26.64 -5.75
C VAL A 647 6.19 27.61 -4.63
N SER A 648 5.36 28.64 -4.43
CA SER A 648 5.47 29.62 -3.35
C SER A 648 4.26 29.52 -2.44
N ILE A 649 4.50 29.40 -1.13
CA ILE A 649 3.48 29.29 -0.08
C ILE A 649 3.57 30.53 0.79
N PRO A 650 2.51 31.36 0.87
CA PRO A 650 2.51 32.56 1.74
C PRO A 650 2.53 32.15 3.22
N ILE A 651 3.38 32.79 4.01
CA ILE A 651 3.51 32.51 5.44
C ILE A 651 2.40 33.23 6.22
N GLY A 652 1.82 32.52 7.22
CA GLY A 652 0.68 33.04 8.00
C GLY A 652 -0.64 32.95 7.25
N THR A 653 -0.83 31.97 6.39
CA THR A 653 -2.07 31.72 5.63
C THR A 653 -2.53 30.27 5.74
N LEU A 654 -3.82 30.07 5.43
CA LEU A 654 -4.36 28.76 5.11
C LEU A 654 -4.16 28.48 3.61
N THR A 655 -3.14 27.71 3.29
CA THR A 655 -2.86 27.32 1.91
C THR A 655 -3.38 25.90 1.66
N VAL A 656 -4.19 25.71 0.62
CA VAL A 656 -4.67 24.39 0.22
C VAL A 656 -4.02 23.95 -1.09
N VAL A 657 -3.43 22.76 -1.07
CA VAL A 657 -2.88 22.09 -2.26
C VAL A 657 -3.94 21.13 -2.78
N THR A 658 -4.44 21.41 -3.97
CA THR A 658 -5.53 20.66 -4.60
C THR A 658 -5.16 20.17 -5.99
N GLY A 659 -6.08 19.52 -6.69
CA GLY A 659 -5.92 18.96 -8.03
C GLY A 659 -6.38 17.52 -8.14
N VAL A 660 -6.44 17.00 -9.35
CA VAL A 660 -6.94 15.64 -9.64
C VAL A 660 -6.14 14.55 -8.92
N SER A 661 -6.72 13.36 -8.78
CA SER A 661 -6.04 12.21 -8.16
C SER A 661 -4.77 11.87 -8.96
N GLY A 662 -3.66 11.58 -8.24
CA GLY A 662 -2.37 11.29 -8.87
C GLY A 662 -1.62 12.48 -9.49
N SER A 663 -2.07 13.73 -9.31
CA SER A 663 -1.39 14.93 -9.86
C SER A 663 -0.06 15.30 -9.21
N GLY A 664 0.31 14.67 -8.07
CA GLY A 664 1.60 14.89 -7.38
C GLY A 664 1.50 15.68 -6.08
N LYS A 665 0.32 15.93 -5.52
CA LYS A 665 0.09 16.68 -4.27
C LYS A 665 0.90 16.15 -3.10
N SER A 666 0.74 14.87 -2.76
CA SER A 666 1.45 14.23 -1.65
C SER A 666 2.97 14.16 -1.88
N THR A 667 3.41 14.06 -3.15
CA THR A 667 4.83 14.15 -3.50
C THR A 667 5.39 15.55 -3.20
N LEU A 668 4.67 16.61 -3.57
CA LEU A 668 5.07 17.99 -3.30
C LEU A 668 5.11 18.27 -1.80
N VAL A 669 4.04 17.91 -1.09
CA VAL A 669 3.86 18.30 0.32
C VAL A 669 4.58 17.36 1.28
N ASN A 670 4.40 16.03 1.15
CA ASN A 670 4.95 15.08 2.12
C ASN A 670 6.40 14.70 1.80
N GLU A 671 6.72 14.46 0.51
CA GLU A 671 8.06 13.98 0.14
C GLU A 671 9.07 15.13 0.01
N ILE A 672 8.65 16.31 -0.44
CA ILE A 672 9.58 17.45 -0.65
C ILE A 672 9.45 18.46 0.47
N LEU A 673 8.27 19.10 0.64
CA LEU A 673 8.09 20.19 1.62
C LEU A 673 8.38 19.72 3.04
N TYR A 674 7.65 18.69 3.51
CA TYR A 674 7.80 18.22 4.89
C TYR A 674 9.20 17.72 5.18
N LYS A 675 9.73 16.80 4.35
CA LYS A 675 11.04 16.21 4.60
C LYS A 675 12.17 17.23 4.45
N GLY A 676 12.08 18.12 3.44
CA GLY A 676 13.07 19.18 3.24
C GLY A 676 13.10 20.21 4.36
N MET A 677 11.92 20.62 4.82
CA MET A 677 11.79 21.54 5.96
C MET A 677 12.25 20.88 7.27
N ALA A 678 11.91 19.61 7.52
CA ALA A 678 12.32 18.89 8.71
C ALA A 678 13.85 18.73 8.79
N GLU A 679 14.49 18.46 7.65
CA GLU A 679 15.94 18.42 7.56
C GLU A 679 16.56 19.80 7.83
N ALA A 680 16.00 20.86 7.24
CA ALA A 680 16.52 22.21 7.41
C ALA A 680 16.33 22.80 8.81
N VAL A 681 15.19 22.54 9.47
CA VAL A 681 14.86 23.11 10.79
C VAL A 681 15.46 22.28 11.94
N TYR A 682 15.38 20.95 11.83
CA TYR A 682 15.78 20.07 12.95
C TYR A 682 17.16 19.42 12.77
N GLY A 683 17.79 19.55 11.60
CA GLY A 683 19.04 18.87 11.29
C GLY A 683 18.91 17.33 11.30
N THR A 684 17.67 16.80 11.36
CA THR A 684 17.44 15.36 11.32
C THR A 684 17.49 14.88 9.88
N PRO A 685 18.24 13.81 9.57
CA PRO A 685 18.34 13.33 8.22
C PRO A 685 17.00 12.74 7.76
N HIS A 686 16.22 13.54 7.10
CA HIS A 686 15.13 13.12 6.27
C HIS A 686 15.63 13.04 4.83
N ARG A 687 15.16 12.09 4.06
CA ARG A 687 15.49 12.00 2.64
C ARG A 687 14.40 12.70 1.83
N PRO A 688 14.53 14.00 1.57
CA PRO A 688 13.56 14.70 0.74
C PRO A 688 13.63 14.21 -0.70
N GLY A 689 12.49 14.29 -1.41
CA GLY A 689 12.45 14.08 -2.85
C GLY A 689 13.33 15.08 -3.61
N LYS A 690 13.52 14.88 -4.90
CA LYS A 690 14.38 15.73 -5.73
C LYS A 690 13.85 17.14 -5.88
N PHE A 691 14.62 18.15 -5.49
CA PHE A 691 14.36 19.56 -5.72
C PHE A 691 15.70 20.32 -5.80
N LYS A 692 15.70 21.57 -6.29
CA LYS A 692 16.91 22.38 -6.41
C LYS A 692 17.20 23.19 -5.16
N ALA A 693 16.21 23.88 -4.60
CA ALA A 693 16.37 24.73 -3.43
C ALA A 693 15.07 24.90 -2.66
N LEU A 694 15.20 25.12 -1.35
CA LEU A 694 14.13 25.52 -0.44
C LEU A 694 14.53 26.86 0.19
N LYS A 695 13.64 27.87 0.11
CA LYS A 695 13.88 29.23 0.66
C LYS A 695 12.78 29.60 1.65
N GLY A 696 13.06 30.54 2.54
CA GLY A 696 12.10 31.01 3.55
C GLY A 696 12.04 30.13 4.79
N VAL A 697 12.97 29.19 4.95
CA VAL A 697 13.06 28.28 6.11
C VAL A 697 13.22 29.07 7.42
N GLU A 698 13.92 30.20 7.39
CA GLU A 698 14.20 31.09 8.51
C GLU A 698 12.96 31.68 9.18
N TYR A 699 11.82 31.68 8.50
CA TYR A 699 10.56 32.16 9.05
C TYR A 699 9.81 31.11 9.87
N ILE A 700 10.24 29.84 9.84
CA ILE A 700 9.58 28.71 10.50
C ILE A 700 10.51 28.14 11.56
N ASP A 701 10.04 28.00 12.79
CA ASP A 701 10.77 27.44 13.91
C ASP A 701 10.33 26.02 14.30
N LYS A 702 9.13 25.62 13.84
CA LYS A 702 8.57 24.32 14.17
C LYS A 702 7.71 23.79 13.02
N ILE A 703 7.79 22.48 12.80
CA ILE A 703 6.99 21.77 11.79
C ILE A 703 6.18 20.68 12.46
N ILE A 704 4.90 20.60 12.11
CA ILE A 704 3.98 19.60 12.60
C ILE A 704 3.30 18.93 11.41
N ASN A 705 3.62 17.66 11.20
CA ASN A 705 2.97 16.85 10.17
C ASN A 705 1.86 16.00 10.81
N ILE A 706 0.63 16.17 10.32
CA ILE A 706 -0.57 15.49 10.80
C ILE A 706 -1.11 14.61 9.68
N ASP A 707 -0.67 13.36 9.67
CA ASP A 707 -1.07 12.33 8.73
C ASP A 707 -2.14 11.39 9.33
N GLN A 708 -2.70 10.51 8.52
CA GLN A 708 -3.72 9.53 8.90
C GLN A 708 -3.14 8.28 9.61
N SER A 709 -1.84 8.25 9.90
CA SER A 709 -1.23 7.12 10.59
C SER A 709 -1.78 6.97 12.02
N PRO A 710 -1.92 5.74 12.54
CA PRO A 710 -2.42 5.51 13.89
C PRO A 710 -1.56 6.22 14.95
N ILE A 711 -2.18 6.68 16.05
CA ILE A 711 -1.49 7.28 17.20
C ILE A 711 -0.66 6.26 18.01
N GLY A 712 -0.67 5.00 17.61
CA GLY A 712 0.13 3.92 18.15
C GLY A 712 -0.29 2.57 17.60
N ARG A 713 0.62 1.61 17.66
CA ARG A 713 0.45 0.27 17.06
C ARG A 713 -0.04 -0.80 18.03
N THR A 714 -0.14 -0.46 19.32
CA THR A 714 -0.51 -1.40 20.37
C THR A 714 -1.83 -1.01 21.04
N PRO A 715 -2.58 -1.96 21.63
CA PRO A 715 -3.79 -1.67 22.38
C PRO A 715 -3.59 -0.76 23.61
N ARG A 716 -2.34 -0.55 24.05
CA ARG A 716 -1.98 0.35 25.15
C ARG A 716 -1.99 1.82 24.75
N SER A 717 -1.74 2.10 23.47
CA SER A 717 -1.84 3.46 22.94
C SER A 717 -3.31 3.85 22.90
N ASN A 718 -3.64 5.01 23.44
CA ASN A 718 -5.00 5.54 23.48
C ASN A 718 -4.99 7.07 23.49
N PRO A 719 -6.13 7.75 23.28
CA PRO A 719 -6.22 9.21 23.28
C PRO A 719 -5.66 9.85 24.56
N ALA A 720 -5.94 9.26 25.72
CA ALA A 720 -5.47 9.82 27.01
C ALA A 720 -3.95 9.78 27.16
N THR A 721 -3.29 8.72 26.69
CA THR A 721 -1.83 8.61 26.74
C THR A 721 -1.16 9.49 25.70
N TYR A 722 -1.71 9.56 24.50
CA TYR A 722 -1.13 10.34 23.41
C TYR A 722 -1.17 11.86 23.68
N THR A 723 -2.29 12.38 24.16
CA THR A 723 -2.44 13.80 24.57
C THR A 723 -1.68 14.13 25.86
N GLY A 724 -1.19 13.11 26.57
CA GLY A 724 -0.55 13.27 27.88
C GLY A 724 -1.50 13.74 28.99
N VAL A 725 -2.82 13.64 28.80
CA VAL A 725 -3.81 13.93 29.87
C VAL A 725 -3.76 12.85 30.94
N PHE A 726 -3.41 11.62 30.56
CA PHE A 726 -3.35 10.50 31.48
C PHE A 726 -2.30 10.66 32.60
N ASP A 727 -1.21 11.39 32.35
CA ASP A 727 -0.20 11.68 33.36
C ASP A 727 -0.76 12.56 34.46
N ALA A 728 -1.55 13.57 34.12
CA ALA A 728 -2.23 14.43 35.08
C ALA A 728 -3.29 13.65 35.89
N ILE A 729 -4.03 12.74 35.21
CA ILE A 729 -5.01 11.87 35.87
C ILE A 729 -4.32 10.94 36.88
N ARG A 730 -3.20 10.29 36.48
CA ARG A 730 -2.43 9.42 37.42
C ARG A 730 -1.88 10.18 38.64
N GLN A 731 -1.42 11.41 38.43
CA GLN A 731 -0.98 12.28 39.50
C GLN A 731 -2.13 12.60 40.46
N LEU A 732 -3.32 12.91 39.92
CA LEU A 732 -4.51 13.17 40.74
C LEU A 732 -4.89 11.96 41.59
N TYR A 733 -4.93 10.76 41.03
CA TYR A 733 -5.25 9.54 41.76
C TYR A 733 -4.23 9.23 42.86
N SER A 734 -2.95 9.50 42.63
CA SER A 734 -1.92 9.34 43.66
C SER A 734 -2.05 10.32 44.83
N GLN A 735 -2.80 11.40 44.66
CA GLN A 735 -3.03 12.41 45.72
C GLN A 735 -4.30 12.14 46.54
N THR A 736 -5.13 11.16 46.18
CA THR A 736 -6.31 10.76 46.95
C THR A 736 -5.90 10.26 48.35
N ALA A 737 -6.78 10.43 49.33
CA ALA A 737 -6.51 9.99 50.71
C ALA A 737 -6.17 8.49 50.77
N GLU A 738 -6.92 7.66 50.04
CA GLU A 738 -6.74 6.23 50.05
C GLU A 738 -5.40 5.81 49.39
N ALA A 739 -5.00 6.45 48.31
CA ALA A 739 -3.71 6.20 47.67
C ALA A 739 -2.53 6.58 48.58
N LYS A 740 -2.65 7.70 49.33
CA LYS A 740 -1.63 8.15 50.29
C LYS A 740 -1.49 7.18 51.45
N VAL A 741 -2.60 6.70 52.01
CA VAL A 741 -2.59 5.70 53.10
C VAL A 741 -1.90 4.41 52.66
N ARG A 742 -2.11 3.99 51.40
CA ARG A 742 -1.50 2.78 50.87
C ARG A 742 -0.09 3.02 50.29
N GLY A 743 0.43 4.24 50.30
CA GLY A 743 1.73 4.59 49.72
C GLY A 743 1.80 4.50 48.21
N TYR A 744 0.67 4.60 47.52
CA TYR A 744 0.59 4.46 46.06
C TYR A 744 1.05 5.73 45.34
N LYS A 745 2.11 5.62 44.55
CA LYS A 745 2.63 6.68 43.70
C LYS A 745 1.93 6.66 42.32
N ALA A 746 2.11 7.70 41.53
CA ALA A 746 1.52 7.81 40.19
C ALA A 746 1.83 6.61 39.24
N GLY A 747 2.98 5.93 39.45
CA GLY A 747 3.34 4.71 38.72
C GLY A 747 2.37 3.53 38.97
N ARG A 748 1.73 3.45 40.15
CA ARG A 748 0.73 2.42 40.48
C ARG A 748 -0.48 2.48 39.55
N PHE A 749 -0.85 3.68 39.12
CA PHE A 749 -1.98 3.95 38.22
C PHE A 749 -1.61 3.89 36.74
N SER A 750 -0.42 3.35 36.39
CA SER A 750 -0.01 3.11 35.02
C SER A 750 -0.26 1.65 34.62
N PHE A 751 -0.98 1.42 33.53
CA PHE A 751 -1.15 0.08 32.99
C PHE A 751 0.10 -0.45 32.25
N ASN A 752 1.14 0.39 32.06
CA ASN A 752 2.41 -0.02 31.46
C ASN A 752 3.45 -0.54 32.46
N ILE A 753 3.31 -0.16 33.77
CA ILE A 753 4.29 -0.45 34.80
C ILE A 753 3.78 -1.61 35.67
N LYS A 754 4.69 -2.53 36.05
CA LYS A 754 4.37 -3.60 36.99
C LYS A 754 3.94 -3.04 38.36
N GLY A 755 3.06 -3.77 39.03
CA GLY A 755 2.57 -3.44 40.37
C GLY A 755 1.13 -2.96 40.40
N GLY A 756 0.64 -2.18 39.45
CA GLY A 756 -0.76 -1.73 39.39
C GLY A 756 -1.58 -2.32 38.27
N ARG A 757 -0.93 -2.82 37.25
CA ARG A 757 -1.58 -3.42 36.08
C ARG A 757 -2.00 -4.86 36.33
N CYS A 758 -2.95 -5.33 35.53
CA CYS A 758 -3.25 -6.76 35.42
C CYS A 758 -2.07 -7.49 34.78
N GLU A 759 -1.50 -8.47 35.48
CA GLU A 759 -0.33 -9.19 34.97
C GLU A 759 -0.70 -10.27 33.96
N ALA A 760 -1.95 -10.75 33.91
CA ALA A 760 -2.40 -11.71 32.90
C ALA A 760 -2.37 -11.10 31.47
N CYS A 761 -2.95 -9.92 31.28
CA CYS A 761 -2.90 -9.19 30.02
C CYS A 761 -1.78 -8.14 29.95
N LYS A 762 -0.95 -8.04 31.00
CA LYS A 762 0.14 -7.05 31.10
C LYS A 762 -0.31 -5.60 30.89
N GLY A 763 -1.58 -5.31 31.17
CA GLY A 763 -2.19 -3.99 31.04
C GLY A 763 -2.87 -3.71 29.68
N ASP A 764 -2.92 -4.66 28.76
CA ASP A 764 -3.59 -4.49 27.47
C ASP A 764 -5.13 -4.48 27.60
N GLY A 765 -5.68 -5.15 28.62
CA GLY A 765 -7.11 -5.34 28.81
C GLY A 765 -7.69 -6.46 27.94
N ILE A 766 -6.98 -6.83 26.88
CA ILE A 766 -7.33 -7.87 25.90
C ILE A 766 -6.19 -8.86 25.77
N ILE A 767 -6.50 -10.05 25.32
CA ILE A 767 -5.53 -11.10 24.99
C ILE A 767 -5.59 -11.30 23.48
N ARG A 768 -4.45 -11.23 22.81
CA ARG A 768 -4.31 -11.55 21.40
C ARG A 768 -4.12 -13.06 21.24
N ILE A 769 -4.97 -13.69 20.48
CA ILE A 769 -4.85 -15.08 20.08
C ILE A 769 -4.34 -15.09 18.63
N GLU A 770 -3.10 -15.51 18.46
CA GLU A 770 -2.48 -15.60 17.14
C GLU A 770 -3.05 -16.80 16.37
N MET A 771 -3.60 -16.53 15.20
CA MET A 771 -4.18 -17.52 14.30
C MET A 771 -3.28 -17.64 13.08
N ASN A 772 -2.55 -18.75 12.92
CA ASN A 772 -1.51 -18.93 11.89
C ASN A 772 -1.94 -18.65 10.43
N PHE A 773 -3.22 -18.82 10.10
CA PHE A 773 -3.77 -18.63 8.74
C PHE A 773 -4.97 -17.68 8.68
N LEU A 774 -5.40 -17.16 9.83
CA LEU A 774 -6.55 -16.27 9.97
C LEU A 774 -6.11 -14.96 10.64
N PRO A 775 -6.90 -13.89 10.55
CA PRO A 775 -6.66 -12.69 11.34
C PRO A 775 -6.64 -13.01 12.84
N ASP A 776 -5.74 -12.34 13.57
CA ASP A 776 -5.65 -12.51 15.02
C ASP A 776 -6.96 -12.12 15.70
N VAL A 777 -7.36 -12.91 16.69
CA VAL A 777 -8.56 -12.65 17.49
C VAL A 777 -8.17 -11.96 18.79
N TYR A 778 -8.89 -10.91 19.13
CA TYR A 778 -8.69 -10.15 20.37
C TYR A 778 -9.88 -10.40 21.29
N VAL A 779 -9.61 -11.03 22.44
CA VAL A 779 -10.65 -11.32 23.44
C VAL A 779 -10.40 -10.52 24.71
N PRO A 780 -11.45 -10.06 25.44
CA PRO A 780 -11.27 -9.44 26.76
C PRO A 780 -10.51 -10.37 27.71
N CYS A 781 -9.62 -9.79 28.51
CA CYS A 781 -8.87 -10.55 29.50
C CYS A 781 -9.81 -11.13 30.56
N GLU A 782 -9.81 -12.42 30.76
CA GLU A 782 -10.67 -13.13 31.72
C GLU A 782 -10.42 -12.73 33.19
N VAL A 783 -9.20 -12.22 33.50
CA VAL A 783 -8.83 -11.84 34.86
C VAL A 783 -9.30 -10.43 35.23
N CYS A 784 -9.13 -9.46 34.32
CA CYS A 784 -9.48 -8.07 34.57
C CYS A 784 -10.73 -7.61 33.82
N HIS A 785 -11.33 -8.45 32.98
CA HIS A 785 -12.52 -8.15 32.18
C HIS A 785 -12.42 -6.82 31.42
N GLY A 786 -11.24 -6.53 30.86
CA GLY A 786 -10.98 -5.29 30.14
C GLY A 786 -10.50 -4.11 30.99
N ALA A 787 -10.54 -4.20 32.32
CA ALA A 787 -10.20 -3.09 33.23
C ALA A 787 -8.71 -2.69 33.24
N ARG A 788 -7.80 -3.50 32.68
CA ARG A 788 -6.35 -3.26 32.56
C ARG A 788 -5.55 -3.27 33.86
N TYR A 789 -6.18 -3.16 35.03
CA TYR A 789 -5.55 -3.04 36.37
C TYR A 789 -5.86 -4.23 37.25
N ASN A 790 -5.06 -4.37 38.29
CA ASN A 790 -5.36 -5.31 39.36
C ASN A 790 -6.43 -4.75 40.33
N ARG A 791 -7.01 -5.63 41.14
CA ARG A 791 -8.13 -5.31 42.04
C ARG A 791 -7.80 -4.20 43.02
N GLU A 792 -6.62 -4.22 43.64
CA GLU A 792 -6.20 -3.26 44.64
C GLU A 792 -6.06 -1.84 44.09
N THR A 793 -5.64 -1.70 42.84
CA THR A 793 -5.57 -0.40 42.15
C THR A 793 -6.96 0.14 41.83
N LEU A 794 -7.92 -0.72 41.48
CA LEU A 794 -9.30 -0.35 41.20
C LEU A 794 -10.12 0.06 42.44
N GLU A 795 -9.67 -0.31 43.63
CA GLU A 795 -10.32 0.13 44.85
C GLU A 795 -10.17 1.63 45.12
N VAL A 796 -9.05 2.23 44.66
CA VAL A 796 -8.82 3.68 44.80
C VAL A 796 -9.77 4.47 43.91
N LYS A 797 -10.57 5.35 44.49
CA LYS A 797 -11.58 6.14 43.78
C LYS A 797 -11.37 7.64 43.96
N TYR A 798 -11.70 8.39 42.90
CA TYR A 798 -11.84 9.83 42.92
C TYR A 798 -13.26 10.18 42.49
N LYS A 799 -14.00 10.97 43.27
CA LYS A 799 -15.44 11.26 43.07
C LYS A 799 -16.27 9.98 42.75
N GLY A 800 -15.96 8.86 43.43
CA GLY A 800 -16.68 7.58 43.26
C GLY A 800 -16.25 6.73 42.08
N LYS A 801 -15.38 7.20 41.18
CA LYS A 801 -14.88 6.49 40.00
C LYS A 801 -13.44 6.02 40.16
N ASN A 802 -13.15 4.78 39.79
CA ASN A 802 -11.78 4.26 39.70
C ASN A 802 -11.07 4.67 38.42
N ILE A 803 -9.78 4.34 38.29
CA ILE A 803 -8.97 4.74 37.13
C ILE A 803 -9.43 4.08 35.83
N SER A 804 -9.99 2.87 35.88
CA SER A 804 -10.55 2.19 34.72
C SER A 804 -11.87 2.82 34.28
N ASP A 805 -12.73 3.21 35.24
CA ASP A 805 -13.98 3.92 34.94
C ASP A 805 -13.68 5.23 34.18
N VAL A 806 -12.62 5.96 34.59
CA VAL A 806 -12.20 7.19 33.91
C VAL A 806 -11.69 6.92 32.49
N LEU A 807 -10.95 5.85 32.26
CA LEU A 807 -10.52 5.48 30.89
C LEU A 807 -11.71 5.11 30.00
N ASN A 808 -12.80 4.61 30.56
CA ASN A 808 -14.01 4.27 29.84
C ASN A 808 -14.97 5.46 29.63
N MET A 809 -14.73 6.60 30.29
CA MET A 809 -15.50 7.83 30.05
C MET A 809 -15.27 8.35 28.64
N THR A 810 -16.30 8.96 28.07
CA THR A 810 -16.16 9.79 26.88
C THR A 810 -15.38 11.08 27.20
N VAL A 811 -14.84 11.74 26.20
CA VAL A 811 -14.16 13.03 26.39
C VAL A 811 -15.13 14.07 26.98
N ASP A 812 -16.41 14.07 26.52
CA ASP A 812 -17.44 14.98 27.02
C ASP A 812 -17.74 14.75 28.51
N ASP A 813 -17.95 13.49 28.92
CA ASP A 813 -18.16 13.16 30.34
C ASP A 813 -16.93 13.50 31.20
N ALA A 814 -15.75 13.23 30.68
CA ALA A 814 -14.51 13.53 31.35
C ALA A 814 -14.29 15.05 31.53
N CYS A 815 -14.72 15.87 30.57
CA CYS A 815 -14.70 17.34 30.70
C CYS A 815 -15.55 17.80 31.87
N GLN A 816 -16.75 17.23 32.05
CA GLN A 816 -17.62 17.55 33.19
C GLN A 816 -17.07 17.00 34.49
N PHE A 817 -16.60 15.75 34.50
CA PHE A 817 -16.07 15.10 35.69
C PHE A 817 -14.86 15.82 36.31
N PHE A 818 -13.97 16.34 35.44
CA PHE A 818 -12.75 17.05 35.82
C PHE A 818 -12.85 18.59 35.74
N GLU A 819 -14.04 19.17 35.66
CA GLU A 819 -14.28 20.62 35.45
C GLU A 819 -13.40 21.56 36.30
N ASN A 820 -13.14 21.14 37.55
CA ASN A 820 -12.37 21.93 38.53
C ASN A 820 -10.86 21.64 38.47
N ILE A 821 -10.35 20.92 37.46
CA ILE A 821 -8.94 20.55 37.32
C ILE A 821 -8.37 21.08 36.01
N PRO A 822 -7.90 22.33 35.95
CA PRO A 822 -7.49 22.99 34.71
C PRO A 822 -6.47 22.20 33.88
N ARG A 823 -5.51 21.53 34.51
CA ARG A 823 -4.48 20.73 33.86
C ARG A 823 -5.04 19.55 33.06
N ILE A 824 -6.20 19.04 33.45
CA ILE A 824 -6.89 17.94 32.74
C ILE A 824 -7.87 18.53 31.74
N VAL A 825 -8.75 19.44 32.18
CA VAL A 825 -9.83 20.00 31.39
C VAL A 825 -9.32 20.71 30.12
N ASN A 826 -8.23 21.46 30.21
CA ASN A 826 -7.71 22.19 29.05
C ASN A 826 -7.32 21.24 27.92
N LYS A 827 -6.72 20.08 28.21
CA LYS A 827 -6.38 19.07 27.22
C LYS A 827 -7.60 18.31 26.70
N LEU A 828 -8.62 18.08 27.52
CA LEU A 828 -9.87 17.47 27.11
C LEU A 828 -10.69 18.41 26.20
N LYS A 829 -10.70 19.70 26.52
CA LYS A 829 -11.37 20.72 25.67
C LYS A 829 -10.81 20.79 24.27
N THR A 830 -9.48 20.59 24.08
CA THR A 830 -8.92 20.55 22.71
C THR A 830 -9.41 19.34 21.91
N LEU A 831 -9.61 18.18 22.57
CA LEU A 831 -10.22 17.00 21.94
C LEU A 831 -11.70 17.27 21.56
N GLN A 832 -12.42 17.98 22.43
CA GLN A 832 -13.82 18.36 22.19
C GLN A 832 -13.94 19.36 21.03
N GLN A 833 -13.05 20.35 20.95
CA GLN A 833 -13.00 21.36 19.89
C GLN A 833 -12.80 20.75 18.50
N VAL A 834 -11.98 19.70 18.39
CA VAL A 834 -11.80 18.98 17.12
C VAL A 834 -12.92 17.94 16.84
N GLY A 835 -14.02 17.97 17.59
CA GLY A 835 -15.18 17.11 17.37
C GLY A 835 -15.02 15.67 17.88
N LEU A 836 -14.09 15.40 18.81
CA LEU A 836 -13.85 14.08 19.39
C LEU A 836 -14.47 13.91 20.80
N GLY A 837 -15.55 14.63 21.10
CA GLY A 837 -16.24 14.53 22.40
C GLY A 837 -16.75 13.13 22.74
N TYR A 838 -17.13 12.36 21.74
CA TYR A 838 -17.74 11.03 21.83
C TYR A 838 -16.75 9.88 22.07
N ILE A 839 -15.44 10.03 21.76
CA ILE A 839 -14.46 8.95 21.91
C ILE A 839 -14.17 8.71 23.40
N ARG A 840 -13.85 7.46 23.75
CA ARG A 840 -13.44 7.12 25.11
C ARG A 840 -11.96 7.42 25.33
N LEU A 841 -11.60 7.91 26.51
CA LEU A 841 -10.22 8.24 26.85
C LEU A 841 -9.25 7.06 26.70
N GLY A 842 -9.68 5.87 27.08
CA GLY A 842 -8.91 4.62 27.00
C GLY A 842 -9.14 3.80 25.74
N GLN A 843 -9.83 4.33 24.73
CA GLN A 843 -10.08 3.63 23.46
C GLN A 843 -8.77 3.24 22.79
N PRO A 844 -8.54 1.96 22.45
CA PRO A 844 -7.31 1.53 21.80
C PRO A 844 -7.05 2.27 20.49
N ALA A 845 -5.82 2.67 20.24
CA ALA A 845 -5.43 3.35 18.99
C ALA A 845 -5.79 2.56 17.72
N THR A 846 -5.79 1.23 17.83
CA THR A 846 -6.11 0.31 16.73
C THR A 846 -7.59 0.30 16.34
N THR A 847 -8.47 0.84 17.18
CA THR A 847 -9.92 0.94 16.93
C THR A 847 -10.34 2.32 16.43
N LEU A 848 -9.44 3.29 16.41
CA LEU A 848 -9.69 4.62 15.88
C LEU A 848 -9.63 4.59 14.35
N SER A 849 -10.52 5.33 13.70
CA SER A 849 -10.41 5.62 12.28
C SER A 849 -9.20 6.51 11.97
N GLY A 850 -8.76 6.56 10.70
CA GLY A 850 -7.65 7.43 10.30
C GLY A 850 -7.92 8.90 10.63
N GLY A 851 -9.13 9.39 10.36
CA GLY A 851 -9.53 10.75 10.68
C GLY A 851 -9.61 11.05 12.18
N GLU A 852 -10.06 10.09 13.00
CA GLU A 852 -10.04 10.23 14.47
C GLU A 852 -8.60 10.31 15.01
N ALA A 853 -7.71 9.44 14.51
CA ALA A 853 -6.29 9.46 14.88
C ALA A 853 -5.64 10.80 14.53
N GLN A 854 -5.93 11.34 13.35
CA GLN A 854 -5.45 12.63 12.87
C GLN A 854 -5.94 13.78 13.76
N ARG A 855 -7.22 13.79 14.13
CA ARG A 855 -7.79 14.80 15.03
C ARG A 855 -7.23 14.72 16.44
N VAL A 856 -6.91 13.51 16.98
CA VAL A 856 -6.19 13.36 18.27
C VAL A 856 -4.79 13.98 18.19
N LYS A 857 -4.08 13.80 17.06
CA LYS A 857 -2.78 14.46 16.83
C LYS A 857 -2.93 15.99 16.83
N LEU A 858 -3.89 16.51 16.09
CA LEU A 858 -4.19 17.93 16.01
C LEU A 858 -4.52 18.51 17.41
N ALA A 859 -5.43 17.87 18.15
CA ALA A 859 -5.79 18.28 19.51
C ALA A 859 -4.58 18.33 20.46
N THR A 860 -3.63 17.39 20.29
CA THR A 860 -2.41 17.34 21.08
C THR A 860 -1.54 18.57 20.83
N GLU A 861 -1.39 18.97 19.57
CA GLU A 861 -0.60 20.14 19.21
C GLU A 861 -1.30 21.46 19.62
N LEU A 862 -2.62 21.55 19.48
CA LEU A 862 -3.43 22.67 19.96
C LEU A 862 -3.31 22.88 21.47
N SER A 863 -3.07 21.80 22.25
CA SER A 863 -2.89 21.91 23.71
C SER A 863 -1.57 22.57 24.10
N LYS A 864 -0.64 22.75 23.17
CA LYS A 864 0.67 23.38 23.36
C LYS A 864 0.59 24.88 23.02
N ARG A 865 1.51 25.66 23.58
CA ARG A 865 1.58 27.09 23.25
C ARG A 865 2.10 27.28 21.82
N SER A 866 1.39 28.00 20.99
CA SER A 866 1.85 28.38 19.64
C SER A 866 2.95 29.44 19.76
N THR A 867 3.91 29.39 18.81
CA THR A 867 4.96 30.41 18.65
C THR A 867 4.58 31.45 17.62
N GLY A 868 3.52 31.20 16.82
CA GLY A 868 3.13 32.01 15.66
C GLY A 868 4.04 31.86 14.46
N ARG A 869 4.96 30.87 14.50
CA ARG A 869 5.92 30.55 13.43
C ARG A 869 5.96 29.05 13.13
N THR A 870 4.85 28.36 13.43
CA THR A 870 4.73 26.91 13.20
C THR A 870 4.17 26.65 11.80
N LEU A 871 4.76 25.68 11.09
CA LEU A 871 4.21 25.12 9.86
C LEU A 871 3.44 23.86 10.18
N TYR A 872 2.11 23.90 10.02
CA TYR A 872 1.25 22.74 10.08
C TYR A 872 1.04 22.18 8.68
N ILE A 873 1.24 20.88 8.52
CA ILE A 873 0.98 20.13 7.29
C ILE A 873 -0.07 19.08 7.60
N LEU A 874 -1.20 19.12 6.89
CA LEU A 874 -2.31 18.19 7.04
C LEU A 874 -2.60 17.49 5.71
N ASP A 875 -2.77 16.17 5.76
CA ASP A 875 -3.07 15.36 4.59
C ASP A 875 -4.50 14.82 4.67
N GLU A 876 -5.39 15.36 3.83
CA GLU A 876 -6.82 15.04 3.73
C GLU A 876 -7.53 14.99 5.10
N PRO A 877 -7.53 16.08 5.88
CA PRO A 877 -8.06 16.06 7.24
C PRO A 877 -9.58 15.93 7.34
N THR A 878 -10.32 16.04 6.23
CA THR A 878 -11.77 15.88 6.19
C THR A 878 -12.23 14.45 5.98
N THR A 879 -11.30 13.51 5.82
CA THR A 879 -11.58 12.08 5.63
C THR A 879 -12.51 11.53 6.72
N GLY A 880 -13.64 10.95 6.33
CA GLY A 880 -14.62 10.37 7.25
C GLY A 880 -15.41 11.37 8.09
N LEU A 881 -15.43 12.65 7.71
CA LEU A 881 -16.13 13.70 8.43
C LEU A 881 -17.44 14.09 7.78
N HIS A 882 -18.47 14.17 8.59
CA HIS A 882 -19.70 14.86 8.21
C HIS A 882 -19.44 16.37 8.09
N THR A 883 -20.18 17.08 7.21
CA THR A 883 -20.02 18.52 6.97
C THR A 883 -20.04 19.37 8.25
N ALA A 884 -20.83 18.98 9.26
CA ALA A 884 -20.83 19.64 10.56
C ALA A 884 -19.51 19.47 11.35
N ASP A 885 -18.84 18.35 11.20
CA ASP A 885 -17.52 18.12 11.83
C ASP A 885 -16.42 18.83 11.04
N ILE A 886 -16.57 18.94 9.70
CA ILE A 886 -15.69 19.77 8.85
C ILE A 886 -15.79 21.23 9.28
N HIS A 887 -16.99 21.73 9.56
CA HIS A 887 -17.18 23.11 10.05
C HIS A 887 -16.37 23.40 11.32
N LYS A 888 -16.45 22.51 12.32
CA LYS A 888 -15.63 22.61 13.55
C LYS A 888 -14.12 22.54 13.28
N LEU A 889 -13.72 21.66 12.37
CA LEU A 889 -12.31 21.55 11.96
C LEU A 889 -11.83 22.86 11.33
N MET A 890 -12.66 23.49 10.46
CA MET A 890 -12.31 24.76 9.84
C MET A 890 -12.16 25.88 10.85
N ASP A 891 -13.03 25.95 11.87
CA ASP A 891 -12.88 26.92 12.97
C ASP A 891 -11.52 26.78 13.67
N VAL A 892 -11.08 25.54 13.89
CA VAL A 892 -9.77 25.25 14.50
C VAL A 892 -8.61 25.65 13.60
N LEU A 893 -8.67 25.35 12.29
CA LEU A 893 -7.61 25.71 11.35
C LEU A 893 -7.52 27.22 11.16
N GLN A 894 -8.65 27.91 11.11
CA GLN A 894 -8.70 29.37 11.05
C GLN A 894 -8.07 30.01 12.31
N MET A 895 -8.35 29.46 13.50
CA MET A 895 -7.77 29.92 14.76
C MET A 895 -6.24 29.77 14.80
N LEU A 896 -5.67 28.70 14.21
CA LEU A 896 -4.22 28.54 14.09
C LEU A 896 -3.60 29.64 13.22
N VAL A 897 -4.21 29.90 12.07
CA VAL A 897 -3.74 30.94 11.15
C VAL A 897 -3.88 32.34 11.75
N ASP A 898 -4.98 32.61 12.48
CA ASP A 898 -5.16 33.89 13.22
C ASP A 898 -4.10 34.04 14.31
N GLY A 899 -3.56 32.96 14.85
CA GLY A 899 -2.42 32.95 15.76
C GLY A 899 -1.06 33.20 15.12
N GLY A 900 -0.98 33.41 13.79
CA GLY A 900 0.23 33.66 13.00
C GLY A 900 0.88 32.41 12.41
N ASP A 901 0.37 31.21 12.70
CA ASP A 901 0.92 29.97 12.17
C ASP A 901 0.58 29.81 10.67
N THR A 902 1.39 29.02 9.96
CA THR A 902 1.16 28.68 8.55
C THR A 902 0.55 27.30 8.47
N VAL A 903 -0.57 27.18 7.76
CA VAL A 903 -1.27 25.89 7.61
C VAL A 903 -1.31 25.49 6.14
N VAL A 904 -0.72 24.33 5.81
CA VAL A 904 -0.75 23.73 4.46
C VAL A 904 -1.58 22.47 4.52
N VAL A 905 -2.61 22.39 3.69
CA VAL A 905 -3.56 21.28 3.66
C VAL A 905 -3.62 20.69 2.27
N ILE A 906 -3.47 19.36 2.16
CA ILE A 906 -3.85 18.63 0.94
C ILE A 906 -5.34 18.33 1.05
N GLU A 907 -6.16 18.82 0.10
CA GLU A 907 -7.60 18.62 0.17
C GLU A 907 -8.30 18.56 -1.18
N HIS A 908 -9.44 17.85 -1.16
CA HIS A 908 -10.38 17.74 -2.28
C HIS A 908 -11.76 18.28 -1.94
N ASN A 909 -12.07 18.42 -0.66
CA ASN A 909 -13.36 18.91 -0.18
C ASN A 909 -13.53 20.39 -0.53
N LEU A 910 -14.57 20.71 -1.32
CA LEU A 910 -14.82 22.06 -1.80
C LEU A 910 -15.17 23.04 -0.68
N ASP A 911 -15.72 22.56 0.44
CA ASP A 911 -16.01 23.39 1.61
C ASP A 911 -14.73 23.88 2.31
N VAL A 912 -13.68 23.06 2.33
CA VAL A 912 -12.35 23.49 2.80
C VAL A 912 -11.69 24.41 1.78
N ILE A 913 -11.70 24.02 0.50
CA ILE A 913 -11.05 24.77 -0.59
C ILE A 913 -11.62 26.19 -0.68
N LYS A 914 -12.96 26.36 -0.55
CA LYS A 914 -13.58 27.71 -0.61
C LYS A 914 -13.19 28.62 0.54
N THR A 915 -12.72 28.06 1.67
CA THR A 915 -12.33 28.85 2.86
C THR A 915 -10.84 29.19 2.90
N ALA A 916 -10.03 28.65 2.01
CA ALA A 916 -8.58 28.87 1.94
C ALA A 916 -8.22 30.32 1.61
N ASP A 917 -7.10 30.80 2.14
CA ASP A 917 -6.54 32.09 1.75
C ASP A 917 -5.81 32.00 0.40
N TYR A 918 -5.13 30.85 0.17
CA TYR A 918 -4.33 30.61 -1.03
C TYR A 918 -4.48 29.16 -1.50
N LEU A 919 -4.55 28.97 -2.80
CA LEU A 919 -4.65 27.65 -3.43
C LEU A 919 -3.46 27.38 -4.34
N ILE A 920 -3.06 26.13 -4.38
CA ILE A 920 -2.09 25.59 -5.35
C ILE A 920 -2.76 24.41 -6.02
N ASP A 921 -3.13 24.58 -7.30
CA ASP A 921 -3.82 23.54 -8.08
C ASP A 921 -2.82 22.80 -8.97
N LEU A 922 -2.67 21.50 -8.72
CA LEU A 922 -1.76 20.60 -9.46
C LEU A 922 -2.53 19.75 -10.48
N GLY A 923 -1.96 19.61 -11.67
CA GLY A 923 -2.59 18.83 -12.74
C GLY A 923 -1.76 18.86 -14.02
N PRO A 924 -2.45 18.91 -15.18
CA PRO A 924 -3.91 18.86 -15.37
C PRO A 924 -4.49 17.47 -15.13
N GLU A 925 -3.70 16.40 -15.31
CA GLU A 925 -4.13 15.02 -15.20
C GLU A 925 -3.36 14.29 -14.07
N GLY A 926 -3.64 13.00 -13.85
CA GLY A 926 -2.89 12.13 -12.96
C GLY A 926 -1.65 11.52 -13.64
N GLY A 927 -0.72 10.98 -12.83
CA GLY A 927 0.46 10.25 -13.32
C GLY A 927 1.37 11.08 -14.22
N ALA A 928 1.77 10.53 -15.36
CA ALA A 928 2.67 11.19 -16.32
C ALA A 928 2.05 12.45 -16.95
N GLY A 929 0.73 12.53 -17.07
CA GLY A 929 -0.01 13.70 -17.54
C GLY A 929 -0.10 14.83 -16.52
N GLY A 930 0.25 14.57 -15.26
CA GLY A 930 0.24 15.54 -14.16
C GLY A 930 1.59 16.16 -13.87
N GLY A 931 1.76 16.55 -12.61
CA GLY A 931 3.03 17.03 -12.08
C GLY A 931 3.40 18.47 -12.44
N THR A 932 2.44 19.27 -12.90
CA THR A 932 2.61 20.70 -13.17
C THR A 932 1.68 21.53 -12.28
N VAL A 933 2.03 22.78 -12.05
CA VAL A 933 1.14 23.76 -11.42
C VAL A 933 0.21 24.31 -12.49
N VAL A 934 -1.09 24.06 -12.34
CA VAL A 934 -2.14 24.56 -13.26
C VAL A 934 -2.46 26.02 -12.95
N ALA A 935 -2.63 26.32 -11.66
CA ALA A 935 -2.94 27.66 -11.19
C ALA A 935 -2.54 27.83 -9.73
N THR A 936 -2.25 29.07 -9.34
CA THR A 936 -2.05 29.50 -7.95
C THR A 936 -2.76 30.81 -7.72
N GLY A 937 -3.24 31.06 -6.51
CA GLY A 937 -3.91 32.30 -6.14
C GLY A 937 -5.05 32.07 -5.15
N THR A 938 -5.93 33.05 -5.01
CA THR A 938 -7.14 32.96 -4.19
C THR A 938 -8.16 31.98 -4.84
N PRO A 939 -9.09 31.44 -4.08
CA PRO A 939 -10.17 30.61 -4.63
C PRO A 939 -10.93 31.26 -5.77
N GLU A 940 -11.15 32.59 -5.67
CA GLU A 940 -11.82 33.41 -6.69
C GLU A 940 -11.02 33.51 -8.00
N GLU A 941 -9.70 33.65 -7.91
CA GLU A 941 -8.79 33.65 -9.07
C GLU A 941 -8.73 32.31 -9.77
N ILE A 942 -8.62 31.21 -9.01
CA ILE A 942 -8.61 29.86 -9.55
C ILE A 942 -9.90 29.56 -10.33
N CYS A 943 -11.07 30.04 -9.88
CA CYS A 943 -12.34 29.87 -10.61
C CYS A 943 -12.35 30.52 -11.99
N GLN A 944 -11.42 31.45 -12.28
CA GLN A 944 -11.32 32.12 -13.58
C GLN A 944 -10.39 31.40 -14.55
N VAL A 945 -9.62 30.40 -14.08
CA VAL A 945 -8.67 29.62 -14.91
C VAL A 945 -9.36 28.44 -15.60
N PRO A 946 -9.57 28.48 -16.92
CA PRO A 946 -10.32 27.41 -17.64
C PRO A 946 -9.67 26.04 -17.56
N ALA A 947 -8.35 25.99 -17.39
CA ALA A 947 -7.59 24.74 -17.29
C ALA A 947 -7.72 24.06 -15.91
N SER A 948 -8.23 24.77 -14.89
CA SER A 948 -8.40 24.25 -13.54
C SER A 948 -9.70 23.47 -13.40
N TYR A 949 -9.62 22.17 -13.21
CA TYR A 949 -10.79 21.37 -12.84
C TYR A 949 -11.32 21.80 -11.47
N THR A 950 -10.44 22.06 -10.51
CA THR A 950 -10.82 22.56 -9.18
C THR A 950 -11.62 23.87 -9.31
N GLY A 951 -11.15 24.81 -10.10
CA GLY A 951 -11.85 26.09 -10.33
C GLY A 951 -13.24 25.89 -10.94
N LYS A 952 -13.37 24.96 -11.87
CA LYS A 952 -14.66 24.65 -12.51
C LYS A 952 -15.71 24.16 -11.50
N PHE A 953 -15.33 23.24 -10.60
CA PHE A 953 -16.25 22.70 -9.58
C PHE A 953 -16.44 23.63 -8.39
N LEU A 954 -15.43 24.44 -8.07
CA LEU A 954 -15.47 25.38 -6.95
C LEU A 954 -16.40 26.58 -7.21
N LYS A 955 -16.45 27.06 -8.46
CA LYS A 955 -17.20 28.24 -8.84
C LYS A 955 -18.67 28.20 -8.40
N PRO A 956 -19.49 27.19 -8.74
CA PRO A 956 -20.88 27.13 -8.31
C PRO A 956 -21.04 27.06 -6.78
N VAL A 957 -20.10 26.42 -6.07
CA VAL A 957 -20.13 26.31 -4.60
C VAL A 957 -19.86 27.67 -3.95
N LEU A 958 -18.90 28.44 -4.49
CA LEU A 958 -18.63 29.81 -4.03
C LEU A 958 -19.81 30.73 -4.27
N GLU A 959 -20.41 30.71 -5.48
CA GLU A 959 -21.56 31.53 -5.84
C GLU A 959 -22.75 31.21 -4.95
N ARG A 960 -23.09 29.94 -4.77
CA ARG A 960 -24.16 29.46 -3.87
C ARG A 960 -23.91 29.94 -2.43
N THR A 961 -22.70 29.77 -1.92
CA THR A 961 -22.38 30.17 -0.53
C THR A 961 -22.47 31.67 -0.36
N LYS A 962 -21.98 32.48 -1.33
CA LYS A 962 -22.08 33.93 -1.29
C LYS A 962 -23.54 34.42 -1.34
N ALA A 963 -24.40 33.78 -2.14
CA ALA A 963 -25.83 34.04 -2.19
C ALA A 963 -26.52 33.75 -0.85
N LEU A 964 -26.19 32.63 -0.22
CA LEU A 964 -26.68 32.26 1.12
C LEU A 964 -26.22 33.28 2.19
N MET A 965 -24.99 33.77 2.12
CA MET A 965 -24.47 34.79 3.03
C MET A 965 -25.14 36.17 2.83
N ALA A 966 -25.53 36.49 1.62
CA ALA A 966 -26.26 37.75 1.31
C ALA A 966 -27.74 37.69 1.70
N GLY A 967 -28.25 36.54 2.16
CA GLY A 967 -29.65 36.35 2.53
C GLY A 967 -30.59 36.16 1.33
N GLU A 968 -30.06 36.01 0.12
CA GLU A 968 -30.82 35.65 -1.06
C GLU A 968 -31.17 34.16 -0.99
N LYS A 969 -32.48 33.83 -1.05
CA LYS A 969 -32.91 32.44 -1.15
C LYS A 969 -32.50 31.91 -2.52
N GLY A 970 -31.44 31.13 -2.56
CA GLY A 970 -31.11 30.40 -3.78
C GLY A 970 -32.25 29.47 -4.17
N GLU A 971 -32.73 29.56 -5.41
CA GLU A 971 -33.63 28.60 -6.05
C GLU A 971 -33.04 27.20 -6.20
#